data_93bff4b3bf0b5ec1a207f493d1104c4e
#
_entry.id   93bff4b3bf0b5ec1a207f493d1104c4e
#
_cell.length_a   1.000
_cell.length_b   1.000
_cell.length_c   1.000
_cell.angle_alpha   90.00
_cell.angle_beta   90.00
_cell.angle_gamma   90.00
#
_symmetry.space_group_name_H-M   'P 1'
#
loop_
_entity.id
_entity.type
_entity.pdbx_description
1 polymer ?
#
loop_
_entity_poly.entity_id
_entity_poly.type
_entity_poly.pdbx_seq_one_letter_code
_entity_poly.pdbx_strand_id
1 'polypeptide(L)'
;FIHMFEDTPEFVAKHIIREAKSYLESVQPPFFKALLDYAEDGSYSWHCPGHSGGVAFLKSPVGQMYHQFYGENMLRADVCNAVEELGQLLDHNGAIGESERNAARIFNADHCYFVTNGTSTSNKIVWHHTVAPGDVVVVDRNCHKSILHSIIMTGAIPVFLKPTRNHFGIIGPIAQSEFEPETIRAKIAANPLLKGVDPHSVKPRILTLTQSTYDGVLYNTETIKGLLDGYVDNLHFDEAWIPHAAFHPFYGSYHAMGKKRARPEHSVVYATQSIHKLLAGISQASHVLVQDSQTEKLDHHLFNEAYLMHTSTSPQYSIIASCDVAAAMMEPPGGTALVEESILEALDFRRAMRKVEDEFGDDDWWFEVWGPQELVADGIGRANSWVIRGQDAAPKRAARKNREDSKDIDNWHGFGDLADGFNMLDPIKTTIVTPGLDLNGDFAETGIPASIVSKYLAEHGVVVEKTGLYSFFIMFTIGITKGRWNTLLAAMQQFKDDYDRNQPLARILPEFVQQHRRYERMGLKDLCQHVHEMYAKYDIARLTTEMYLGDLTPAMKPADAYAHIAQRKTERVEIDQLAGRITVGLITPYPPGIPLLIPGEVFSQKIVDYLLFAREFSKLCPGFETDIHGLVEVEDEHGEVRFYADCVAQPATAPAAAPAAKAKKTKTSKAK
;
A
#
# COMPACT_ATOMS: atom_id res chain seq x y z
N PHE A 1 -12.29 -27.89 -41.75
CA PHE A 1 -13.52 -28.68 -41.74
C PHE A 1 -13.16 -30.15 -41.48
N ILE A 2 -13.86 -30.83 -40.59
CA ILE A 2 -13.75 -32.26 -40.26
C ILE A 2 -15.03 -32.92 -40.72
N HIS A 3 -14.88 -33.93 -41.54
CA HIS A 3 -16.02 -34.73 -42.01
C HIS A 3 -16.25 -35.95 -41.08
N MET A 4 -17.23 -35.89 -40.21
CA MET A 4 -17.47 -36.84 -39.10
C MET A 4 -17.57 -38.30 -39.54
N PHE A 5 -17.91 -38.60 -40.79
CA PHE A 5 -18.11 -39.96 -41.32
C PHE A 5 -17.05 -40.39 -42.34
N GLU A 6 -16.20 -39.47 -42.81
CA GLU A 6 -15.22 -39.75 -43.86
C GLU A 6 -13.79 -39.71 -43.35
N ASP A 7 -13.52 -38.93 -42.29
CA ASP A 7 -12.19 -38.78 -41.70
C ASP A 7 -11.92 -39.87 -40.64
N THR A 8 -10.72 -40.44 -40.68
CA THR A 8 -10.31 -41.42 -39.66
C THR A 8 -10.06 -40.75 -38.31
N PRO A 9 -10.27 -41.48 -37.18
CA PRO A 9 -9.99 -40.93 -35.85
C PRO A 9 -8.55 -40.40 -35.70
N GLU A 10 -7.56 -41.04 -36.31
CA GLU A 10 -6.15 -40.63 -36.27
C GLU A 10 -5.93 -39.34 -37.05
N PHE A 11 -6.60 -39.15 -38.19
CA PHE A 11 -6.53 -37.92 -38.97
C PHE A 11 -7.16 -36.76 -38.18
N VAL A 12 -8.33 -36.96 -37.62
CA VAL A 12 -9.05 -36.00 -36.78
C VAL A 12 -8.20 -35.61 -35.59
N ALA A 13 -7.62 -36.59 -34.87
CA ALA A 13 -6.78 -36.33 -33.71
C ALA A 13 -5.54 -35.51 -34.09
N LYS A 14 -4.85 -35.80 -35.19
CA LYS A 14 -3.71 -35.06 -35.69
C LYS A 14 -4.08 -33.61 -36.02
N HIS A 15 -5.22 -33.38 -36.64
CA HIS A 15 -5.71 -32.04 -36.94
C HIS A 15 -6.01 -31.24 -35.67
N ILE A 16 -6.75 -31.81 -34.71
CA ILE A 16 -7.05 -31.17 -33.43
C ILE A 16 -5.76 -30.82 -32.71
N ILE A 17 -4.80 -31.74 -32.60
CA ILE A 17 -3.52 -31.49 -31.92
C ILE A 17 -2.75 -30.37 -32.62
N ARG A 18 -2.69 -30.34 -33.96
CA ARG A 18 -2.02 -29.31 -34.72
C ARG A 18 -2.64 -27.94 -34.49
N GLU A 19 -3.95 -27.83 -34.60
CA GLU A 19 -4.65 -26.57 -34.39
C GLU A 19 -4.54 -26.10 -32.93
N ALA A 20 -4.63 -27.03 -31.96
CA ALA A 20 -4.44 -26.72 -30.56
C ALA A 20 -3.02 -26.21 -30.28
N LYS A 21 -1.98 -26.85 -30.85
CA LYS A 21 -0.60 -26.36 -30.73
C LYS A 21 -0.43 -24.97 -31.35
N SER A 22 -0.91 -24.77 -32.57
CA SER A 22 -0.85 -23.48 -33.26
C SER A 22 -1.57 -22.38 -32.47
N TYR A 23 -2.73 -22.68 -31.86
CA TYR A 23 -3.41 -21.79 -30.96
C TYR A 23 -2.57 -21.45 -29.71
N LEU A 24 -2.03 -22.48 -29.02
CA LEU A 24 -1.21 -22.30 -27.83
C LEU A 24 0.05 -21.47 -28.15
N GLU A 25 0.71 -21.71 -29.25
CA GLU A 25 1.85 -20.91 -29.73
C GLU A 25 1.46 -19.45 -30.00
N SER A 26 0.25 -19.21 -30.52
CA SER A 26 -0.22 -17.87 -30.88
C SER A 26 -0.59 -17.00 -29.64
N VAL A 27 -0.90 -17.60 -28.52
CA VAL A 27 -1.26 -16.90 -27.28
C VAL A 27 -0.08 -16.68 -26.32
N GLN A 28 1.07 -17.30 -26.61
CA GLN A 28 2.28 -17.13 -25.79
C GLN A 28 2.86 -15.73 -25.99
N PRO A 29 3.05 -14.95 -24.92
CA PRO A 29 3.71 -13.65 -25.03
C PRO A 29 5.21 -13.80 -25.29
N PRO A 30 5.89 -12.77 -25.84
CA PRO A 30 7.21 -12.90 -26.46
C PRO A 30 8.30 -13.48 -25.54
N PHE A 31 8.42 -12.91 -24.32
CA PHE A 31 9.48 -13.36 -23.40
C PHE A 31 9.19 -14.74 -22.80
N PHE A 32 7.94 -14.98 -22.39
CA PHE A 32 7.57 -16.27 -21.82
C PHE A 32 7.77 -17.40 -22.85
N LYS A 33 7.46 -17.15 -24.12
CA LYS A 33 7.73 -18.08 -25.20
C LYS A 33 9.22 -18.40 -25.33
N ALA A 34 10.07 -17.36 -25.41
CA ALA A 34 11.52 -17.54 -25.52
C ALA A 34 12.08 -18.31 -24.30
N LEU A 35 11.58 -18.02 -23.09
CA LEU A 35 12.01 -18.71 -21.87
C LEU A 35 11.59 -20.19 -21.86
N LEU A 36 10.38 -20.48 -22.36
CA LEU A 36 9.87 -21.86 -22.50
C LEU A 36 10.74 -22.64 -23.48
N ASP A 37 10.99 -22.09 -24.69
CA ASP A 37 11.81 -22.70 -25.72
C ASP A 37 13.23 -23.00 -25.18
N TYR A 38 13.86 -22.03 -24.49
CA TYR A 38 15.17 -22.23 -23.84
C TYR A 38 15.14 -23.34 -22.77
N ALA A 39 14.13 -23.36 -21.91
CA ALA A 39 14.01 -24.36 -20.84
C ALA A 39 13.83 -25.78 -21.41
N GLU A 40 13.18 -25.93 -22.57
CA GLU A 40 12.93 -27.21 -23.25
C GLU A 40 14.14 -27.68 -24.10
N ASP A 41 14.99 -26.76 -24.60
CA ASP A 41 16.11 -27.07 -25.49
C ASP A 41 17.22 -27.92 -24.80
N GLY A 42 17.25 -27.94 -23.46
CA GLY A 42 18.16 -28.79 -22.70
C GLY A 42 19.64 -28.41 -22.79
N SER A 43 19.95 -27.16 -23.13
CA SER A 43 21.30 -26.61 -23.18
C SER A 43 22.04 -26.70 -21.85
N TYR A 44 23.35 -27.00 -21.89
CA TYR A 44 24.19 -27.04 -20.70
C TYR A 44 24.68 -25.65 -20.32
N SER A 45 24.27 -25.18 -19.13
CA SER A 45 24.69 -23.88 -18.60
C SER A 45 26.10 -23.91 -18.03
N TRP A 46 27.00 -23.09 -18.58
CA TRP A 46 28.34 -22.79 -18.04
C TRP A 46 28.42 -21.37 -17.45
N HIS A 47 27.27 -20.78 -17.21
CA HIS A 47 27.09 -19.44 -16.66
C HIS A 47 26.33 -19.52 -15.33
N CYS A 48 26.21 -18.40 -14.60
CA CYS A 48 25.30 -18.30 -13.44
C CYS A 48 23.83 -18.43 -13.86
N PRO A 49 22.93 -18.86 -12.98
CA PRO A 49 23.14 -19.22 -11.55
C PRO A 49 23.89 -20.56 -11.36
N GLY A 50 24.61 -20.63 -10.22
CA GLY A 50 25.49 -21.79 -9.91
C GLY A 50 24.78 -23.11 -9.67
N HIS A 51 23.44 -23.14 -9.60
CA HIS A 51 22.68 -24.38 -9.49
C HIS A 51 22.50 -25.12 -10.83
N SER A 52 22.90 -24.49 -11.96
CA SER A 52 22.92 -25.10 -13.29
C SER A 52 21.62 -25.83 -13.64
N GLY A 53 20.51 -25.09 -13.79
CA GLY A 53 19.18 -25.64 -14.07
C GLY A 53 18.62 -26.53 -12.96
N GLY A 54 19.08 -26.37 -11.71
CA GLY A 54 18.62 -27.13 -10.55
C GLY A 54 19.49 -28.33 -10.18
N VAL A 55 20.47 -28.74 -11.02
CA VAL A 55 21.33 -29.93 -10.80
C VAL A 55 22.06 -29.87 -9.46
N ALA A 56 22.51 -28.72 -9.03
CA ALA A 56 23.19 -28.56 -7.73
C ALA A 56 22.32 -28.97 -6.55
N PHE A 57 21.02 -28.73 -6.60
CA PHE A 57 20.09 -29.11 -5.54
C PHE A 57 19.96 -30.64 -5.39
N LEU A 58 20.08 -31.37 -6.48
CA LEU A 58 19.99 -32.84 -6.45
C LEU A 58 21.19 -33.51 -5.75
N LYS A 59 22.25 -32.77 -5.41
CA LYS A 59 23.48 -33.31 -4.80
C LYS A 59 23.37 -33.45 -3.27
N SER A 60 22.27 -33.04 -2.64
CA SER A 60 22.07 -33.19 -1.20
C SER A 60 20.60 -33.48 -0.87
N PRO A 61 20.30 -34.15 0.27
CA PRO A 61 18.92 -34.43 0.66
C PRO A 61 18.03 -33.19 0.83
N VAL A 62 18.56 -32.12 1.46
CA VAL A 62 17.82 -30.86 1.63
C VAL A 62 17.60 -30.17 0.29
N GLY A 63 18.57 -30.23 -0.64
CA GLY A 63 18.41 -29.72 -1.99
C GLY A 63 17.37 -30.51 -2.80
N GLN A 64 17.32 -31.85 -2.66
CA GLN A 64 16.32 -32.66 -3.31
C GLN A 64 14.89 -32.28 -2.87
N MET A 65 14.67 -32.00 -1.57
CA MET A 65 13.39 -31.51 -1.07
C MET A 65 13.00 -30.16 -1.71
N TYR A 66 13.97 -29.24 -1.84
CA TYR A 66 13.77 -27.95 -2.50
C TYR A 66 13.42 -28.11 -3.98
N HIS A 67 14.19 -28.95 -4.72
CA HIS A 67 13.96 -29.25 -6.13
C HIS A 67 12.58 -29.90 -6.36
N GLN A 68 12.19 -30.85 -5.50
CA GLN A 68 10.88 -31.50 -5.58
C GLN A 68 9.74 -30.52 -5.36
N PHE A 69 9.92 -29.55 -4.43
CA PHE A 69 8.91 -28.57 -4.10
C PHE A 69 8.69 -27.56 -5.24
N TYR A 70 9.76 -26.99 -5.79
CA TYR A 70 9.65 -25.98 -6.84
C TYR A 70 9.49 -26.57 -8.25
N GLY A 71 9.96 -27.77 -8.48
CA GLY A 71 9.93 -28.43 -9.78
C GLY A 71 11.06 -28.01 -10.72
N GLU A 72 11.31 -28.85 -11.71
CA GLU A 72 12.42 -28.70 -12.67
C GLU A 72 12.28 -27.44 -13.52
N ASN A 73 11.08 -27.13 -14.03
CA ASN A 73 10.85 -26.01 -14.93
C ASN A 73 11.17 -24.65 -14.29
N MET A 74 10.81 -24.47 -13.01
CA MET A 74 11.11 -23.25 -12.28
C MET A 74 12.62 -23.04 -12.16
N LEU A 75 13.38 -24.10 -11.91
CA LEU A 75 14.84 -24.06 -11.74
C LEU A 75 15.58 -23.93 -13.07
N ARG A 76 15.05 -24.53 -14.15
CA ARG A 76 15.60 -24.37 -15.52
C ARG A 76 15.35 -22.96 -16.08
N ALA A 77 14.21 -22.37 -15.73
CA ALA A 77 13.87 -21.00 -16.11
C ALA A 77 14.67 -19.92 -15.33
N ASP A 78 15.37 -20.30 -14.25
CA ASP A 78 16.23 -19.37 -13.51
C ASP A 78 17.62 -19.29 -14.19
N VAL A 79 17.74 -18.32 -15.09
CA VAL A 79 18.89 -18.07 -15.96
C VAL A 79 19.40 -16.65 -15.80
N CYS A 80 20.37 -16.23 -16.59
CA CYS A 80 20.93 -14.89 -16.54
C CYS A 80 21.08 -14.29 -17.96
N ASN A 81 21.52 -13.06 -18.00
CA ASN A 81 21.73 -12.27 -19.22
C ASN A 81 22.83 -12.81 -20.18
N ALA A 82 23.50 -13.94 -19.87
CA ALA A 82 24.39 -14.61 -20.78
C ALA A 82 23.66 -15.34 -21.93
N VAL A 83 22.35 -15.53 -21.83
CA VAL A 83 21.49 -16.16 -22.84
C VAL A 83 20.97 -15.10 -23.79
N GLU A 84 21.62 -14.92 -24.94
CA GLU A 84 21.29 -13.82 -25.90
C GLU A 84 19.85 -13.90 -26.43
N GLU A 85 19.32 -15.11 -26.65
CA GLU A 85 17.99 -15.34 -27.21
C GLU A 85 16.87 -14.77 -26.29
N LEU A 86 17.11 -14.68 -25.00
CA LEU A 86 16.16 -14.14 -24.03
C LEU A 86 16.14 -12.60 -23.99
N GLY A 87 17.19 -11.96 -24.49
CA GLY A 87 17.39 -10.53 -24.36
C GLY A 87 17.87 -10.13 -22.96
N GLN A 88 18.04 -8.84 -22.75
CA GLN A 88 18.56 -8.29 -21.50
C GLN A 88 17.61 -7.24 -20.92
N LEU A 89 17.23 -7.43 -19.66
CA LEU A 89 16.33 -6.49 -18.96
C LEU A 89 16.98 -5.10 -18.82
N LEU A 90 18.28 -5.05 -18.55
CA LEU A 90 19.02 -3.79 -18.35
C LEU A 90 19.16 -2.94 -19.61
N ASP A 91 19.08 -3.59 -20.79
CA ASP A 91 19.18 -2.93 -22.10
C ASP A 91 17.82 -2.83 -22.80
N HIS A 92 16.75 -3.38 -22.18
CA HIS A 92 15.39 -3.39 -22.74
C HIS A 92 15.33 -3.93 -24.18
N ASN A 93 16.11 -4.99 -24.46
CA ASN A 93 16.26 -5.55 -25.81
C ASN A 93 15.77 -7.00 -25.92
N GLY A 94 15.83 -7.57 -27.14
CA GLY A 94 15.43 -8.94 -27.43
C GLY A 94 13.97 -9.21 -27.06
N ALA A 95 13.69 -10.45 -26.63
CA ALA A 95 12.35 -10.88 -26.25
C ALA A 95 11.77 -10.09 -25.06
N ILE A 96 12.62 -9.67 -24.10
CA ILE A 96 12.20 -8.81 -22.99
C ILE A 96 11.72 -7.45 -23.50
N GLY A 97 12.47 -6.78 -24.38
CA GLY A 97 12.08 -5.51 -24.97
C GLY A 97 10.81 -5.61 -25.82
N GLU A 98 10.58 -6.75 -26.49
CA GLU A 98 9.33 -7.00 -27.21
C GLU A 98 8.14 -7.11 -26.25
N SER A 99 8.32 -7.81 -25.12
CA SER A 99 7.32 -7.95 -24.08
C SER A 99 6.98 -6.61 -23.42
N GLU A 100 7.97 -5.76 -23.15
CA GLU A 100 7.75 -4.40 -22.64
C GLU A 100 6.94 -3.54 -23.62
N ARG A 101 7.26 -3.60 -24.93
CA ARG A 101 6.46 -2.90 -25.97
C ARG A 101 5.03 -3.45 -26.05
N ASN A 102 4.86 -4.76 -25.94
CA ASN A 102 3.55 -5.38 -25.92
C ASN A 102 2.74 -4.98 -24.68
N ALA A 103 3.37 -4.99 -23.50
CA ALA A 103 2.74 -4.51 -22.28
C ALA A 103 2.36 -3.02 -22.37
N ALA A 104 3.23 -2.15 -22.91
CA ALA A 104 2.90 -0.75 -23.14
C ALA A 104 1.63 -0.60 -23.99
N ARG A 105 1.52 -1.36 -25.09
CA ARG A 105 0.33 -1.40 -25.95
C ARG A 105 -0.93 -1.84 -25.19
N ILE A 106 -0.83 -2.90 -24.38
CA ILE A 106 -1.96 -3.47 -23.64
C ILE A 106 -2.44 -2.50 -22.55
N PHE A 107 -1.51 -1.89 -21.80
CA PHE A 107 -1.81 -0.91 -20.76
C PHE A 107 -2.08 0.50 -21.27
N ASN A 108 -2.03 0.73 -22.60
CA ASN A 108 -2.25 2.03 -23.26
C ASN A 108 -1.26 3.12 -22.83
N ALA A 109 -0.03 2.76 -22.55
CA ALA A 109 1.10 3.66 -22.32
C ALA A 109 1.97 3.82 -23.57
N ASP A 110 2.80 4.86 -23.62
CA ASP A 110 3.79 5.02 -24.69
C ASP A 110 4.98 4.09 -24.44
N HIS A 111 5.37 3.92 -23.15
CA HIS A 111 6.49 3.07 -22.74
C HIS A 111 6.11 2.24 -21.52
N CYS A 112 6.67 1.04 -21.43
CA CYS A 112 6.60 0.16 -20.28
C CYS A 112 7.98 -0.41 -19.98
N TYR A 113 8.36 -0.44 -18.71
CA TYR A 113 9.62 -1.02 -18.23
C TYR A 113 9.29 -2.00 -17.11
N PHE A 114 9.62 -3.26 -17.29
CA PHE A 114 9.45 -4.28 -16.26
C PHE A 114 10.44 -4.07 -15.11
N VAL A 115 9.96 -4.26 -13.89
CA VAL A 115 10.76 -4.10 -12.67
C VAL A 115 10.59 -5.33 -11.79
N THR A 116 11.70 -5.98 -11.44
CA THR A 116 11.71 -7.27 -10.72
C THR A 116 11.86 -7.14 -9.20
N ASN A 117 11.76 -5.94 -8.66
CA ASN A 117 11.91 -5.69 -7.22
C ASN A 117 10.76 -4.82 -6.65
N GLY A 118 9.56 -5.02 -7.21
CA GLY A 118 8.31 -4.39 -6.78
C GLY A 118 8.21 -2.90 -7.08
N THR A 119 7.03 -2.35 -6.89
CA THR A 119 6.77 -0.90 -7.09
C THR A 119 7.64 -0.02 -6.18
N SER A 120 8.15 -0.55 -5.07
CA SER A 120 9.14 0.17 -4.26
C SER A 120 10.38 0.57 -5.07
N THR A 121 10.81 -0.26 -6.01
CA THR A 121 11.91 0.04 -6.93
C THR A 121 11.43 0.88 -8.10
N SER A 122 10.26 0.59 -8.67
CA SER A 122 9.66 1.41 -9.73
C SER A 122 9.56 2.88 -9.33
N ASN A 123 9.09 3.16 -8.11
CA ASN A 123 9.03 4.51 -7.54
C ASN A 123 10.40 5.19 -7.47
N LYS A 124 11.43 4.47 -7.01
CA LYS A 124 12.80 5.00 -6.91
C LYS A 124 13.41 5.30 -8.28
N ILE A 125 13.13 4.47 -9.28
CA ILE A 125 13.57 4.69 -10.66
C ILE A 125 12.99 6.01 -11.20
N VAL A 126 11.65 6.18 -11.11
CA VAL A 126 10.99 7.41 -11.54
C VAL A 126 11.59 8.63 -10.85
N TRP A 127 11.79 8.56 -9.53
CA TRP A 127 12.32 9.68 -8.76
C TRP A 127 13.77 10.02 -9.10
N HIS A 128 14.65 9.02 -9.24
CA HIS A 128 16.05 9.28 -9.63
C HIS A 128 16.20 9.79 -11.07
N HIS A 129 15.24 9.45 -11.94
CA HIS A 129 15.20 10.03 -13.28
C HIS A 129 14.73 11.49 -13.28
N THR A 130 13.80 11.84 -12.40
CA THR A 130 13.08 13.12 -12.48
C THR A 130 13.51 14.18 -11.48
N VAL A 131 14.15 13.81 -10.36
CA VAL A 131 14.39 14.69 -9.21
C VAL A 131 15.87 14.79 -8.88
N ALA A 132 16.35 16.02 -8.73
CA ALA A 132 17.72 16.36 -8.31
C ALA A 132 17.76 16.94 -6.89
N PRO A 133 18.95 16.96 -6.23
CA PRO A 133 19.11 17.54 -4.90
C PRO A 133 18.68 19.02 -4.83
N GLY A 134 17.79 19.30 -3.89
CA GLY A 134 17.26 20.66 -3.68
C GLY A 134 16.00 20.97 -4.46
N ASP A 135 15.56 20.11 -5.37
CA ASP A 135 14.27 20.26 -6.06
C ASP A 135 13.11 20.26 -5.06
N VAL A 136 12.13 21.11 -5.30
CA VAL A 136 10.87 21.09 -4.57
C VAL A 136 9.94 20.06 -5.22
N VAL A 137 9.35 19.21 -4.41
CA VAL A 137 8.46 18.14 -4.85
C VAL A 137 7.14 18.17 -4.08
N VAL A 138 6.03 17.90 -4.76
CA VAL A 138 4.69 17.81 -4.15
C VAL A 138 4.35 16.34 -3.95
N VAL A 139 3.99 15.96 -2.72
CA VAL A 139 3.85 14.54 -2.36
C VAL A 139 2.62 14.32 -1.49
N ASP A 140 1.86 13.28 -1.77
CA ASP A 140 0.86 12.75 -0.86
C ASP A 140 1.51 12.35 0.48
N ARG A 141 1.03 12.92 1.60
CA ARG A 141 1.56 12.56 2.93
C ARG A 141 1.28 11.11 3.31
N ASN A 142 0.33 10.49 2.62
CA ASN A 142 -0.05 9.09 2.79
C ASN A 142 0.67 8.14 1.81
N CYS A 143 1.76 8.60 1.20
CA CYS A 143 2.52 7.83 0.23
C CYS A 143 3.21 6.62 0.87
N HIS A 144 3.49 5.62 0.03
CA HIS A 144 4.27 4.46 0.43
C HIS A 144 5.69 4.86 0.86
N LYS A 145 6.26 4.14 1.84
CA LYS A 145 7.61 4.40 2.37
C LYS A 145 8.71 4.49 1.30
N SER A 146 8.54 3.85 0.12
CA SER A 146 9.49 3.97 -0.98
C SER A 146 9.61 5.38 -1.55
N ILE A 147 8.51 6.16 -1.55
CA ILE A 147 8.52 7.57 -1.94
C ILE A 147 9.30 8.40 -0.92
N LEU A 148 9.10 8.15 0.37
CA LEU A 148 9.86 8.83 1.42
C LEU A 148 11.35 8.48 1.36
N HIS A 149 11.69 7.23 1.06
CA HIS A 149 13.07 6.86 0.78
C HIS A 149 13.61 7.58 -0.45
N SER A 150 12.79 7.76 -1.50
CA SER A 150 13.19 8.52 -2.69
C SER A 150 13.48 9.99 -2.37
N ILE A 151 12.68 10.64 -1.51
CA ILE A 151 12.96 12.00 -1.02
C ILE A 151 14.34 12.08 -0.33
N ILE A 152 14.64 11.09 0.54
CA ILE A 152 15.92 11.01 1.24
C ILE A 152 17.06 10.82 0.24
N MET A 153 16.92 9.89 -0.69
CA MET A 153 17.97 9.50 -1.64
C MET A 153 18.26 10.58 -2.66
N THR A 154 17.24 11.30 -3.14
CA THR A 154 17.40 12.40 -4.11
C THR A 154 17.78 13.73 -3.46
N GLY A 155 17.60 13.90 -2.14
CA GLY A 155 17.83 15.16 -1.46
C GLY A 155 16.78 16.24 -1.76
N ALA A 156 15.58 15.84 -2.19
CA ALA A 156 14.47 16.73 -2.47
C ALA A 156 13.92 17.44 -1.22
N ILE A 157 13.20 18.52 -1.45
CA ILE A 157 12.47 19.27 -0.41
C ILE A 157 10.97 19.00 -0.60
N PRO A 158 10.32 18.21 0.29
CA PRO A 158 8.94 17.85 0.13
C PRO A 158 7.98 18.96 0.57
N VAL A 159 6.92 19.13 -0.19
CA VAL A 159 5.68 19.85 0.15
C VAL A 159 4.56 18.82 0.19
N PHE A 160 4.03 18.55 1.38
CA PHE A 160 3.05 17.49 1.55
C PHE A 160 1.61 17.98 1.37
N LEU A 161 0.85 17.19 0.61
CA LEU A 161 -0.61 17.27 0.57
C LEU A 161 -1.17 16.30 1.60
N LYS A 162 -2.05 16.78 2.48
CA LYS A 162 -2.60 15.98 3.58
C LYS A 162 -3.90 15.31 3.16
N PRO A 163 -4.02 13.97 3.24
CA PRO A 163 -5.28 13.28 3.05
C PRO A 163 -6.21 13.48 4.25
N THR A 164 -7.50 13.31 4.00
CA THR A 164 -8.51 13.16 5.06
C THR A 164 -8.43 11.78 5.70
N ARG A 165 -9.13 11.58 6.81
CA ARG A 165 -9.22 10.30 7.52
C ARG A 165 -10.52 10.25 8.31
N ASN A 166 -11.19 9.10 8.35
CA ASN A 166 -12.30 8.90 9.26
C ASN A 166 -11.88 8.23 10.58
N HIS A 167 -12.76 8.16 11.56
CA HIS A 167 -12.43 7.61 12.88
C HIS A 167 -12.32 6.09 12.92
N PHE A 168 -12.74 5.37 11.88
CA PHE A 168 -12.39 3.95 11.73
C PHE A 168 -10.92 3.75 11.36
N GLY A 169 -10.16 4.83 11.17
CA GLY A 169 -8.77 4.79 10.72
C GLY A 169 -8.62 4.57 9.22
N ILE A 170 -9.73 4.61 8.47
CA ILE A 170 -9.72 4.53 7.01
C ILE A 170 -9.17 5.83 6.45
N ILE A 171 -8.23 5.69 5.52
CA ILE A 171 -7.58 6.81 4.87
C ILE A 171 -8.46 7.33 3.76
N GLY A 172 -8.81 8.60 3.87
CA GLY A 172 -9.60 9.31 2.88
C GLY A 172 -8.73 9.99 1.81
N PRO A 173 -9.38 10.69 0.87
CA PRO A 173 -8.69 11.41 -0.18
C PRO A 173 -8.10 12.74 0.31
N ILE A 174 -7.15 13.24 -0.46
CA ILE A 174 -6.75 14.65 -0.46
C ILE A 174 -7.86 15.43 -1.16
N ALA A 175 -8.32 16.54 -0.59
CA ALA A 175 -9.34 17.38 -1.21
C ALA A 175 -8.87 17.94 -2.55
N GLN A 176 -9.78 18.08 -3.53
CA GLN A 176 -9.46 18.62 -4.86
C GLN A 176 -8.78 19.98 -4.79
N SER A 177 -9.21 20.85 -3.87
CA SER A 177 -8.64 22.19 -3.67
C SER A 177 -7.16 22.19 -3.26
N GLU A 178 -6.66 21.10 -2.72
CA GLU A 178 -5.24 20.93 -2.36
C GLU A 178 -4.33 20.82 -3.60
N PHE A 179 -4.90 20.44 -4.75
CA PHE A 179 -4.18 20.34 -6.03
C PHE A 179 -4.19 21.65 -6.83
N GLU A 180 -4.87 22.69 -6.35
CA GLU A 180 -4.83 23.99 -7.01
C GLU A 180 -3.42 24.61 -6.90
N PRO A 181 -2.87 25.15 -7.99
CA PRO A 181 -1.52 25.78 -7.98
C PRO A 181 -1.32 26.81 -6.88
N GLU A 182 -2.32 27.64 -6.61
CA GLU A 182 -2.24 28.67 -5.56
C GLU A 182 -2.21 28.06 -4.15
N THR A 183 -2.93 26.97 -3.91
CA THR A 183 -2.86 26.24 -2.64
C THR A 183 -1.48 25.63 -2.44
N ILE A 184 -0.89 25.05 -3.49
CA ILE A 184 0.48 24.51 -3.43
C ILE A 184 1.49 25.64 -3.18
N ARG A 185 1.35 26.80 -3.83
CA ARG A 185 2.21 27.98 -3.56
C ARG A 185 2.12 28.45 -2.11
N ALA A 186 0.91 28.49 -1.56
CA ALA A 186 0.73 28.83 -0.14
C ALA A 186 1.46 27.84 0.79
N LYS A 187 1.44 26.53 0.46
CA LYS A 187 2.19 25.51 1.21
C LYS A 187 3.71 25.65 1.06
N ILE A 188 4.20 26.02 -0.13
CA ILE A 188 5.61 26.32 -0.37
C ILE A 188 6.04 27.51 0.51
N ALA A 189 5.23 28.59 0.54
CA ALA A 189 5.50 29.76 1.37
C ALA A 189 5.52 29.44 2.88
N ALA A 190 4.68 28.53 3.32
CA ALA A 190 4.58 28.11 4.72
C ALA A 190 5.65 27.07 5.13
N ASN A 191 6.38 26.48 4.18
CA ASN A 191 7.35 25.43 4.46
C ASN A 191 8.61 25.98 5.13
N PRO A 192 8.94 25.60 6.37
CA PRO A 192 10.14 26.10 7.07
C PRO A 192 11.45 25.84 6.33
N LEU A 193 11.52 24.77 5.52
CA LEU A 193 12.70 24.38 4.73
C LEU A 193 12.92 25.31 3.51
N LEU A 194 11.91 26.10 3.14
CA LEU A 194 11.92 27.02 2.00
C LEU A 194 11.87 28.50 2.44
N LYS A 195 12.20 28.78 3.71
CA LYS A 195 12.18 30.14 4.26
C LYS A 195 13.04 31.12 3.43
N GLY A 196 12.42 32.17 2.93
CA GLY A 196 13.08 33.21 2.11
C GLY A 196 13.11 32.92 0.62
N VAL A 197 12.52 31.81 0.17
CA VAL A 197 12.32 31.50 -1.25
C VAL A 197 10.99 32.12 -1.71
N ASP A 198 11.01 32.81 -2.88
CA ASP A 198 9.77 33.29 -3.49
C ASP A 198 8.94 32.12 -4.06
N PRO A 199 7.74 31.86 -3.54
CA PRO A 199 6.91 30.74 -4.01
C PRO A 199 6.54 30.80 -5.49
N HIS A 200 6.51 32.02 -6.08
CA HIS A 200 6.21 32.18 -7.51
C HIS A 200 7.40 31.84 -8.41
N SER A 201 8.62 31.85 -7.87
CA SER A 201 9.81 31.41 -8.59
C SER A 201 10.04 29.91 -8.57
N VAL A 202 9.27 29.15 -7.76
CA VAL A 202 9.40 27.72 -7.60
C VAL A 202 8.45 26.99 -8.56
N LYS A 203 9.03 26.18 -9.44
CA LYS A 203 8.29 25.17 -10.20
C LYS A 203 8.55 23.81 -9.58
N PRO A 204 7.56 23.14 -8.96
CA PRO A 204 7.78 21.80 -8.42
C PRO A 204 8.17 20.81 -9.52
N ARG A 205 9.18 19.98 -9.24
CA ARG A 205 9.70 19.03 -10.22
C ARG A 205 8.74 17.89 -10.52
N ILE A 206 8.04 17.40 -9.50
CA ILE A 206 7.13 16.26 -9.60
C ILE A 206 5.99 16.40 -8.59
N LEU A 207 4.78 15.99 -9.00
CA LEU A 207 3.74 15.54 -8.08
C LEU A 207 3.82 14.03 -7.98
N THR A 208 3.86 13.46 -6.77
CA THR A 208 3.65 12.03 -6.54
C THR A 208 2.40 11.79 -5.67
N LEU A 209 1.43 11.07 -6.23
CA LEU A 209 0.16 10.75 -5.60
C LEU A 209 -0.02 9.24 -5.49
N THR A 210 -0.43 8.75 -4.31
CA THR A 210 -0.95 7.40 -4.14
C THR A 210 -2.35 7.34 -4.75
N GLN A 211 -2.46 6.82 -5.97
CA GLN A 211 -3.69 6.87 -6.76
C GLN A 211 -4.85 6.07 -6.16
N SER A 212 -4.55 5.02 -5.41
CA SER A 212 -5.52 4.28 -4.64
C SER A 212 -5.09 4.22 -3.18
N THR A 213 -5.92 4.71 -2.26
CA THR A 213 -5.70 4.44 -0.85
C THR A 213 -5.81 2.93 -0.58
N TYR A 214 -5.33 2.48 0.57
CA TYR A 214 -5.40 1.07 0.94
C TYR A 214 -6.83 0.52 0.89
N ASP A 215 -7.79 1.31 1.37
CA ASP A 215 -9.21 0.93 1.43
C ASP A 215 -9.97 1.18 0.11
N GLY A 216 -9.29 1.65 -0.93
CA GLY A 216 -9.82 1.70 -2.30
C GLY A 216 -10.37 3.04 -2.76
N VAL A 217 -10.06 4.16 -2.10
CA VAL A 217 -10.44 5.48 -2.59
C VAL A 217 -9.51 5.89 -3.72
N LEU A 218 -10.09 6.14 -4.90
CA LEU A 218 -9.41 6.52 -6.14
C LEU A 218 -9.59 8.01 -6.42
N TYR A 219 -8.67 8.59 -7.20
CA TYR A 219 -8.73 9.97 -7.67
C TYR A 219 -9.03 10.05 -9.16
N ASN A 220 -9.75 11.09 -9.57
CA ASN A 220 -9.93 11.43 -10.98
C ASN A 220 -8.61 12.00 -11.52
N THR A 221 -7.84 11.18 -12.23
CA THR A 221 -6.53 11.54 -12.76
C THR A 221 -6.60 12.60 -13.85
N GLU A 222 -7.68 12.64 -14.63
CA GLU A 222 -7.86 13.66 -15.67
C GLU A 222 -8.01 15.06 -15.06
N THR A 223 -8.75 15.16 -13.95
CA THR A 223 -8.87 16.43 -13.21
C THR A 223 -7.50 16.88 -12.69
N ILE A 224 -6.72 15.98 -12.09
CA ILE A 224 -5.40 16.31 -11.57
C ILE A 224 -4.43 16.72 -12.68
N LYS A 225 -4.42 15.98 -13.79
CA LYS A 225 -3.62 16.34 -14.97
C LYS A 225 -4.00 17.74 -15.48
N GLY A 226 -5.29 18.05 -15.58
CA GLY A 226 -5.76 19.37 -16.03
C GLY A 226 -5.39 20.51 -15.09
N LEU A 227 -5.38 20.29 -13.77
CA LEU A 227 -5.01 21.31 -12.78
C LEU A 227 -3.51 21.60 -12.76
N LEU A 228 -2.67 20.59 -13.01
CA LEU A 228 -1.23 20.66 -12.75
C LEU A 228 -0.36 20.64 -14.00
N ASP A 229 -0.93 20.44 -15.19
CA ASP A 229 -0.18 20.48 -16.46
C ASP A 229 0.55 21.79 -16.64
N GLY A 230 1.87 21.75 -16.82
CA GLY A 230 2.73 22.91 -16.92
C GLY A 230 3.11 23.59 -15.58
N TYR A 231 2.35 23.32 -14.50
CA TYR A 231 2.72 23.77 -13.16
C TYR A 231 3.79 22.87 -12.51
N VAL A 232 3.71 21.56 -12.74
CA VAL A 232 4.76 20.60 -12.40
C VAL A 232 5.40 20.05 -13.68
N ASP A 233 6.66 19.61 -13.64
CA ASP A 233 7.30 19.00 -14.81
C ASP A 233 6.82 17.57 -15.02
N ASN A 234 6.56 16.84 -13.95
CA ASN A 234 6.19 15.42 -13.99
C ASN A 234 5.01 15.12 -13.07
N LEU A 235 4.14 14.22 -13.52
CA LEU A 235 3.03 13.67 -12.75
C LEU A 235 3.29 12.17 -12.53
N HIS A 236 3.41 11.76 -11.29
CA HIS A 236 3.63 10.38 -10.91
C HIS A 236 2.46 9.86 -10.07
N PHE A 237 1.76 8.88 -10.62
CA PHE A 237 0.69 8.16 -9.94
C PHE A 237 1.21 6.80 -9.47
N ASP A 238 1.34 6.63 -8.15
CA ASP A 238 1.60 5.31 -7.55
C ASP A 238 0.31 4.49 -7.61
N GLU A 239 0.21 3.67 -8.64
CA GLU A 239 -0.91 2.79 -8.95
C GLU A 239 -0.65 1.34 -8.48
N ALA A 240 0.18 1.14 -7.44
CA ALA A 240 0.51 -0.19 -6.95
C ALA A 240 -0.72 -1.04 -6.59
N TRP A 241 -1.84 -0.41 -6.28
CA TRP A 241 -3.08 -1.06 -5.86
C TRP A 241 -4.18 -1.05 -6.92
N ILE A 242 -3.95 -0.55 -8.15
CA ILE A 242 -4.98 -0.49 -9.19
C ILE A 242 -4.51 -0.88 -10.61
N PRO A 243 -3.62 -1.85 -10.81
CA PRO A 243 -3.18 -2.20 -12.16
C PRO A 243 -4.31 -2.76 -13.04
N HIS A 244 -5.44 -3.19 -12.46
CA HIS A 244 -6.62 -3.71 -13.13
C HIS A 244 -7.53 -2.63 -13.73
N ALA A 245 -7.44 -1.38 -13.24
CA ALA A 245 -8.43 -0.33 -13.56
C ALA A 245 -8.48 0.03 -15.06
N ALA A 246 -7.34 -0.04 -15.76
CA ALA A 246 -7.25 0.28 -17.19
C ALA A 246 -8.08 -0.65 -18.10
N PHE A 247 -8.49 -1.82 -17.60
CA PHE A 247 -9.11 -2.90 -18.41
C PHE A 247 -10.62 -2.94 -18.31
N HIS A 248 -11.23 -2.12 -17.45
CA HIS A 248 -12.67 -2.12 -17.29
C HIS A 248 -13.25 -0.70 -17.31
N PRO A 249 -14.31 -0.43 -18.13
CA PRO A 249 -14.92 0.88 -18.25
C PRO A 249 -15.53 1.41 -16.95
N PHE A 250 -15.76 0.55 -15.97
CA PHE A 250 -16.22 0.91 -14.62
C PHE A 250 -15.35 2.01 -13.97
N TYR A 251 -14.03 1.95 -14.14
CA TYR A 251 -13.09 2.87 -13.51
C TYR A 251 -12.96 4.22 -14.23
N GLY A 252 -13.42 4.32 -15.50
CA GLY A 252 -13.47 5.59 -16.23
C GLY A 252 -12.16 6.37 -16.16
N SER A 253 -12.20 7.59 -15.59
CA SER A 253 -11.05 8.51 -15.46
C SER A 253 -10.23 8.36 -14.19
N TYR A 254 -10.42 7.26 -13.45
CA TYR A 254 -9.76 7.03 -12.14
C TYR A 254 -8.48 6.18 -12.23
N HIS A 255 -7.76 6.24 -13.35
CA HIS A 255 -6.42 5.65 -13.54
C HIS A 255 -5.62 6.47 -14.54
N ALA A 256 -4.28 6.42 -14.49
CA ALA A 256 -3.43 7.37 -15.22
C ALA A 256 -3.36 7.12 -16.73
N MET A 257 -3.30 5.86 -17.19
CA MET A 257 -3.11 5.51 -18.60
C MET A 257 -4.42 5.17 -19.30
N GLY A 258 -4.60 5.56 -20.59
CA GLY A 258 -5.80 5.22 -21.33
C GLY A 258 -5.84 5.80 -22.74
N LYS A 259 -6.31 5.02 -23.72
CA LYS A 259 -6.35 5.40 -25.17
C LYS A 259 -7.11 6.69 -25.46
N LYS A 260 -8.17 6.97 -24.71
CA LYS A 260 -9.06 8.11 -24.93
C LYS A 260 -8.71 9.32 -24.06
N ARG A 261 -7.61 9.25 -23.30
CA ARG A 261 -7.24 10.33 -22.39
C ARG A 261 -6.49 11.43 -23.09
N ALA A 262 -6.81 12.66 -22.71
CA ALA A 262 -6.04 13.81 -23.16
C ALA A 262 -4.59 13.66 -22.66
N ARG A 263 -3.65 13.78 -23.59
CA ARG A 263 -2.23 13.86 -23.27
C ARG A 263 -1.95 15.26 -22.70
N PRO A 264 -1.30 15.38 -21.53
CA PRO A 264 -0.87 16.68 -21.04
C PRO A 264 0.00 17.42 -22.07
N GLU A 265 -0.06 18.73 -22.08
CA GLU A 265 0.75 19.51 -23.03
C GLU A 265 2.22 19.52 -22.63
N HIS A 266 2.51 19.67 -21.31
CA HIS A 266 3.86 19.90 -20.81
C HIS A 266 4.37 18.80 -19.88
N SER A 267 3.50 18.21 -19.05
CA SER A 267 3.93 17.30 -18.00
C SER A 267 3.98 15.85 -18.48
N VAL A 268 5.13 15.16 -18.27
CA VAL A 268 5.24 13.72 -18.49
C VAL A 268 4.52 12.96 -17.38
N VAL A 269 3.78 11.91 -17.73
CA VAL A 269 3.00 11.11 -16.77
C VAL A 269 3.66 9.76 -16.55
N TYR A 270 3.90 9.41 -15.30
CA TYR A 270 4.39 8.11 -14.86
C TYR A 270 3.30 7.40 -14.04
N ALA A 271 3.13 6.10 -14.27
CA ALA A 271 2.34 5.24 -13.40
C ALA A 271 3.20 4.03 -12.98
N THR A 272 3.29 3.78 -11.69
CA THR A 272 4.02 2.63 -11.15
C THR A 272 3.03 1.62 -10.59
N GLN A 273 3.05 0.38 -11.09
CA GLN A 273 2.03 -0.62 -10.76
C GLN A 273 2.67 -1.90 -10.23
N SER A 274 2.07 -2.48 -9.17
CA SER A 274 2.39 -3.81 -8.67
C SER A 274 1.52 -4.85 -9.38
N ILE A 275 2.10 -5.54 -10.34
CA ILE A 275 1.40 -6.59 -11.10
C ILE A 275 1.00 -7.75 -10.18
N HIS A 276 1.83 -8.05 -9.18
CA HIS A 276 1.62 -9.15 -8.24
C HIS A 276 0.50 -8.96 -7.21
N LYS A 277 -0.03 -7.73 -7.05
CA LYS A 277 -1.06 -7.49 -6.01
C LYS A 277 -2.45 -7.88 -6.46
N LEU A 278 -2.83 -7.50 -7.68
CA LEU A 278 -4.19 -7.67 -8.18
C LEU A 278 -4.29 -8.41 -9.51
N LEU A 279 -3.18 -8.48 -10.26
CA LEU A 279 -3.06 -9.27 -11.49
C LEU A 279 -2.22 -10.55 -11.24
N ALA A 280 -1.95 -11.31 -12.30
CA ALA A 280 -1.33 -12.63 -12.21
C ALA A 280 0.22 -12.63 -12.14
N GLY A 281 0.83 -11.56 -11.62
CA GLY A 281 2.28 -11.51 -11.37
C GLY A 281 2.68 -12.28 -10.11
N ILE A 282 3.86 -12.90 -10.11
CA ILE A 282 4.47 -13.42 -8.87
C ILE A 282 5.03 -12.27 -8.04
N SER A 283 5.28 -12.50 -6.74
CA SER A 283 5.78 -11.46 -5.83
C SER A 283 6.97 -10.70 -6.43
N GLN A 284 7.00 -9.38 -6.25
CA GLN A 284 7.93 -8.41 -6.83
C GLN A 284 7.68 -8.02 -8.30
N ALA A 285 6.79 -8.69 -9.03
CA ALA A 285 6.42 -8.27 -10.38
C ALA A 285 5.79 -6.87 -10.37
N SER A 286 6.41 -5.95 -11.09
CA SER A 286 6.02 -4.55 -11.18
C SER A 286 6.43 -3.97 -12.54
N HIS A 287 5.91 -2.79 -12.88
CA HIS A 287 6.38 -2.04 -14.03
C HIS A 287 6.23 -0.52 -13.83
N VAL A 288 6.95 0.22 -14.66
CA VAL A 288 6.78 1.65 -14.86
C VAL A 288 6.12 1.87 -16.21
N LEU A 289 4.96 2.51 -16.23
CA LEU A 289 4.29 2.97 -17.44
C LEU A 289 4.55 4.47 -17.62
N VAL A 290 4.79 4.89 -18.85
CA VAL A 290 5.05 6.30 -19.16
C VAL A 290 4.14 6.76 -20.29
N GLN A 291 3.54 7.94 -20.12
CA GLN A 291 2.88 8.71 -21.17
C GLN A 291 3.65 9.99 -21.39
N ASP A 292 4.22 10.13 -22.59
CA ASP A 292 4.86 11.36 -23.03
C ASP A 292 3.86 12.52 -23.03
N SER A 293 4.32 13.75 -22.81
CA SER A 293 3.50 14.93 -23.04
C SER A 293 3.46 15.29 -24.53
N GLN A 294 2.73 16.36 -24.89
CA GLN A 294 2.74 16.82 -26.28
C GLN A 294 4.08 17.45 -26.67
N THR A 295 4.75 18.11 -25.71
CA THR A 295 6.01 18.85 -25.94
C THR A 295 7.24 18.10 -25.48
N GLU A 296 7.12 17.23 -24.46
CA GLU A 296 8.24 16.52 -23.86
C GLU A 296 8.08 15.01 -24.03
N LYS A 297 9.16 14.36 -24.43
CA LYS A 297 9.22 12.90 -24.56
C LYS A 297 10.26 12.31 -23.63
N LEU A 298 10.01 11.10 -23.16
CA LEU A 298 10.97 10.35 -22.37
C LEU A 298 12.24 10.09 -23.19
N ASP A 299 13.39 10.48 -22.65
CA ASP A 299 14.68 10.02 -23.14
C ASP A 299 14.99 8.67 -22.52
N HIS A 300 14.94 7.61 -23.32
CA HIS A 300 15.17 6.22 -22.87
C HIS A 300 16.55 6.01 -22.26
N HIS A 301 17.59 6.66 -22.81
CA HIS A 301 18.95 6.48 -22.29
C HIS A 301 19.11 7.11 -20.91
N LEU A 302 18.58 8.30 -20.72
CA LEU A 302 18.62 8.98 -19.42
C LEU A 302 17.72 8.28 -18.39
N PHE A 303 16.57 7.74 -18.81
CA PHE A 303 15.74 6.94 -17.92
C PHE A 303 16.45 5.64 -17.50
N ASN A 304 17.14 5.00 -18.44
CA ASN A 304 17.87 3.76 -18.18
C ASN A 304 19.01 3.95 -17.18
N GLU A 305 19.69 5.11 -17.13
CA GLU A 305 20.67 5.40 -16.09
C GLU A 305 20.07 5.30 -14.67
N ALA A 306 18.88 5.85 -14.47
CA ALA A 306 18.16 5.71 -13.20
C ALA A 306 17.69 4.26 -12.97
N TYR A 307 17.28 3.56 -14.03
CA TYR A 307 16.85 2.16 -13.96
C TYR A 307 18.00 1.25 -13.50
N LEU A 308 19.18 1.42 -14.07
CA LEU A 308 20.40 0.66 -13.76
C LEU A 308 20.83 0.82 -12.29
N MET A 309 20.65 2.02 -11.68
CA MET A 309 20.98 2.23 -10.28
C MET A 309 20.16 1.37 -9.31
N HIS A 310 18.99 0.91 -9.72
CA HIS A 310 18.04 0.21 -8.85
C HIS A 310 17.78 -1.23 -9.26
N THR A 311 18.39 -1.71 -10.34
CA THR A 311 18.14 -3.04 -10.90
C THR A 311 19.36 -3.91 -10.79
N SER A 312 19.19 -5.15 -10.34
CA SER A 312 20.24 -6.16 -10.31
C SER A 312 20.71 -6.49 -11.73
N THR A 313 22.01 -6.71 -11.90
CA THR A 313 22.57 -7.27 -13.13
C THR A 313 22.18 -8.74 -13.37
N SER A 314 21.58 -9.40 -12.38
CA SER A 314 21.08 -10.77 -12.44
C SER A 314 19.61 -10.81 -12.02
N PRO A 315 18.69 -10.24 -12.83
CA PRO A 315 17.27 -10.23 -12.51
C PRO A 315 16.70 -11.65 -12.57
N GLN A 316 15.69 -11.93 -11.77
CA GLN A 316 15.02 -13.22 -11.79
C GLN A 316 14.04 -13.31 -12.98
N TYR A 317 14.32 -14.19 -13.92
CA TYR A 317 13.58 -14.29 -15.18
C TYR A 317 12.14 -14.79 -15.01
N SER A 318 11.84 -15.59 -13.99
CA SER A 318 10.46 -15.97 -13.66
C SER A 318 9.58 -14.77 -13.29
N ILE A 319 10.15 -13.72 -12.66
CA ILE A 319 9.42 -12.48 -12.38
C ILE A 319 9.11 -11.74 -13.70
N ILE A 320 10.09 -11.62 -14.59
CA ILE A 320 9.91 -11.00 -15.92
C ILE A 320 8.83 -11.75 -16.71
N ALA A 321 8.91 -13.08 -16.76
CA ALA A 321 7.91 -13.91 -17.42
C ALA A 321 6.50 -13.70 -16.83
N SER A 322 6.39 -13.55 -15.50
CA SER A 322 5.11 -13.30 -14.88
C SER A 322 4.54 -11.91 -15.22
N CYS A 323 5.38 -10.88 -15.42
CA CYS A 323 4.93 -9.59 -15.92
C CYS A 323 4.40 -9.70 -17.35
N ASP A 324 5.10 -10.42 -18.21
CA ASP A 324 4.73 -10.65 -19.61
C ASP A 324 3.40 -11.43 -19.73
N VAL A 325 3.29 -12.56 -19.01
CA VAL A 325 2.06 -13.37 -18.97
C VAL A 325 0.90 -12.59 -18.38
N ALA A 326 1.11 -11.88 -17.27
CA ALA A 326 0.05 -11.06 -16.66
C ALA A 326 -0.44 -9.97 -17.61
N ALA A 327 0.45 -9.32 -18.37
CA ALA A 327 0.06 -8.35 -19.39
C ALA A 327 -0.77 -9.02 -20.49
N ALA A 328 -0.33 -10.16 -21.01
CA ALA A 328 -1.06 -10.90 -22.05
C ALA A 328 -2.45 -11.35 -21.59
N MET A 329 -2.61 -11.79 -20.34
CA MET A 329 -3.91 -12.14 -19.75
C MET A 329 -4.89 -10.95 -19.74
N MET A 330 -4.36 -9.72 -19.67
CA MET A 330 -5.17 -8.51 -19.68
C MET A 330 -5.51 -8.02 -21.09
N GLU A 331 -5.04 -8.67 -22.16
CA GLU A 331 -5.42 -8.35 -23.54
C GLU A 331 -6.95 -8.43 -23.70
N PRO A 332 -7.62 -7.38 -24.21
CA PRO A 332 -9.07 -7.43 -24.43
C PRO A 332 -9.49 -8.55 -25.40
N PRO A 333 -10.62 -9.26 -25.16
CA PRO A 333 -11.60 -9.04 -24.09
C PRO A 333 -11.30 -9.74 -22.76
N GLY A 334 -10.23 -10.52 -22.67
CA GLY A 334 -9.90 -11.35 -21.50
C GLY A 334 -9.77 -10.54 -20.21
N GLY A 335 -8.98 -9.48 -20.22
CA GLY A 335 -8.79 -8.60 -19.06
C GLY A 335 -10.08 -7.97 -18.55
N THR A 336 -10.95 -7.53 -19.46
CA THR A 336 -12.27 -6.99 -19.08
C THR A 336 -13.12 -8.04 -18.36
N ALA A 337 -13.13 -9.29 -18.85
CA ALA A 337 -13.89 -10.38 -18.23
C ALA A 337 -13.35 -10.73 -16.82
N LEU A 338 -12.03 -10.79 -16.65
CA LEU A 338 -11.38 -11.07 -15.36
C LEU A 338 -11.71 -9.98 -14.31
N VAL A 339 -11.65 -8.71 -14.70
CA VAL A 339 -11.98 -7.60 -13.79
C VAL A 339 -13.47 -7.57 -13.49
N GLU A 340 -14.33 -7.85 -14.47
CA GLU A 340 -15.78 -7.96 -14.27
C GLU A 340 -16.13 -9.04 -13.24
N GLU A 341 -15.50 -10.21 -13.33
CA GLU A 341 -15.69 -11.30 -12.36
C GLU A 341 -15.32 -10.85 -10.94
N SER A 342 -14.17 -10.16 -10.77
CA SER A 342 -13.75 -9.63 -9.46
C SER A 342 -14.76 -8.61 -8.90
N ILE A 343 -15.28 -7.73 -9.74
CA ILE A 343 -16.30 -6.75 -9.33
C ILE A 343 -17.60 -7.46 -8.91
N LEU A 344 -18.05 -8.45 -9.68
CA LEU A 344 -19.28 -9.18 -9.39
C LEU A 344 -19.17 -9.96 -8.07
N GLU A 345 -18.05 -10.69 -7.84
CA GLU A 345 -17.82 -11.40 -6.59
C GLU A 345 -17.79 -10.45 -5.37
N ALA A 346 -17.19 -9.28 -5.51
CA ALA A 346 -17.20 -8.27 -4.46
C ALA A 346 -18.60 -7.71 -4.17
N LEU A 347 -19.41 -7.50 -5.21
CA LEU A 347 -20.79 -7.05 -5.06
C LEU A 347 -21.67 -8.16 -4.42
N ASP A 348 -21.49 -9.41 -4.83
CA ASP A 348 -22.25 -10.53 -4.29
C ASP A 348 -21.92 -10.76 -2.80
N PHE A 349 -20.65 -10.65 -2.41
CA PHE A 349 -20.27 -10.64 -1.00
C PHE A 349 -20.95 -9.51 -0.21
N ARG A 350 -20.94 -8.28 -0.72
CA ARG A 350 -21.59 -7.12 -0.06
C ARG A 350 -23.09 -7.33 0.09
N ARG A 351 -23.76 -7.93 -0.91
CA ARG A 351 -25.19 -8.29 -0.84
C ARG A 351 -25.44 -9.38 0.19
N ALA A 352 -24.56 -10.40 0.25
CA ALA A 352 -24.68 -11.47 1.23
C ALA A 352 -24.54 -10.94 2.66
N MET A 353 -23.57 -10.03 2.90
CA MET A 353 -23.40 -9.39 4.21
C MET A 353 -24.65 -8.64 4.65
N ARG A 354 -25.27 -7.85 3.77
CA ARG A 354 -26.52 -7.14 4.06
C ARG A 354 -27.70 -8.08 4.31
N LYS A 355 -27.78 -9.17 3.53
CA LYS A 355 -28.83 -10.16 3.74
C LYS A 355 -28.74 -10.78 5.12
N VAL A 356 -27.53 -11.08 5.59
CA VAL A 356 -27.33 -11.59 6.96
C VAL A 356 -27.70 -10.54 8.00
N GLU A 357 -27.34 -9.27 7.80
CA GLU A 357 -27.74 -8.15 8.66
C GLU A 357 -29.27 -8.02 8.75
N ASP A 358 -29.96 -8.08 7.60
CA ASP A 358 -31.43 -8.01 7.54
C ASP A 358 -32.08 -9.22 8.23
N GLU A 359 -31.47 -10.42 8.20
CA GLU A 359 -31.96 -11.61 8.87
C GLU A 359 -31.83 -11.55 10.40
N PHE A 360 -30.79 -10.90 10.93
CA PHE A 360 -30.64 -10.67 12.38
C PHE A 360 -31.57 -9.56 12.90
N GLY A 361 -31.92 -8.57 12.05
CA GLY A 361 -32.79 -7.45 12.40
C GLY A 361 -32.10 -6.36 13.22
N ASP A 362 -32.89 -5.31 13.56
CA ASP A 362 -32.36 -4.10 14.19
C ASP A 362 -31.96 -4.28 15.67
N ASP A 363 -32.45 -5.34 16.33
CA ASP A 363 -32.19 -5.62 17.76
C ASP A 363 -30.95 -6.49 17.99
N ASP A 364 -30.28 -6.96 16.94
CA ASP A 364 -29.08 -7.78 17.02
C ASP A 364 -27.92 -7.16 16.22
N TRP A 365 -26.70 -7.57 16.50
CA TRP A 365 -25.51 -7.01 15.86
C TRP A 365 -24.99 -7.87 14.71
N TRP A 366 -24.40 -7.19 13.71
CA TRP A 366 -23.63 -7.80 12.64
C TRP A 366 -22.48 -6.90 12.22
N PHE A 367 -21.61 -7.43 11.40
CA PHE A 367 -20.53 -6.70 10.75
C PHE A 367 -21.09 -5.86 9.60
N GLU A 368 -20.59 -4.63 9.43
CA GLU A 368 -20.97 -3.74 8.35
C GLU A 368 -19.88 -3.72 7.27
N VAL A 369 -20.27 -3.63 5.99
CA VAL A 369 -19.31 -3.40 4.90
C VAL A 369 -19.29 -1.92 4.56
N TRP A 370 -18.16 -1.26 4.83
CA TRP A 370 -17.98 0.14 4.50
C TRP A 370 -18.10 0.38 3.00
N GLY A 371 -18.97 1.33 2.59
CA GLY A 371 -19.22 1.64 1.18
C GLY A 371 -20.60 2.24 0.96
N PRO A 372 -20.95 2.54 -0.32
CA PRO A 372 -22.24 3.13 -0.67
C PRO A 372 -23.40 2.20 -0.34
N GLN A 373 -24.53 2.82 0.00
CA GLN A 373 -25.76 2.07 0.32
C GLN A 373 -26.39 1.38 -0.89
N GLU A 374 -26.25 1.92 -2.10
CA GLU A 374 -26.75 1.28 -3.31
C GLU A 374 -25.68 0.43 -3.98
N LEU A 375 -26.00 -0.83 -4.14
CA LEU A 375 -25.20 -1.78 -4.90
C LEU A 375 -25.88 -2.06 -6.25
N VAL A 376 -25.63 -1.18 -7.22
CA VAL A 376 -26.17 -1.37 -8.58
C VAL A 376 -25.33 -2.41 -9.31
N ALA A 377 -26.01 -3.47 -9.80
CA ALA A 377 -25.32 -4.63 -10.38
C ALA A 377 -24.92 -4.43 -11.84
N ASP A 378 -25.69 -3.68 -12.62
CA ASP A 378 -25.61 -3.69 -14.08
C ASP A 378 -25.47 -2.31 -14.72
N GLY A 379 -24.75 -2.26 -15.86
CA GLY A 379 -24.69 -1.14 -16.77
C GLY A 379 -23.91 0.09 -16.31
N ILE A 380 -24.11 1.20 -17.00
CA ILE A 380 -23.42 2.50 -16.74
C ILE A 380 -23.77 3.06 -15.36
N GLY A 381 -24.99 2.81 -14.87
CA GLY A 381 -25.44 3.27 -13.55
C GLY A 381 -24.61 2.69 -12.39
N ARG A 382 -24.01 1.53 -12.57
CA ARG A 382 -23.15 0.88 -11.58
C ARG A 382 -21.95 1.73 -11.16
N ALA A 383 -21.23 2.27 -12.11
CA ALA A 383 -20.07 3.13 -11.83
C ALA A 383 -20.48 4.40 -11.04
N ASN A 384 -21.62 4.99 -11.37
CA ASN A 384 -22.12 6.19 -10.71
C ASN A 384 -22.44 5.98 -9.23
N SER A 385 -22.82 4.78 -8.80
CA SER A 385 -23.08 4.49 -7.37
C SER A 385 -21.81 4.52 -6.52
N TRP A 386 -20.65 4.28 -7.13
CA TRP A 386 -19.35 4.19 -6.46
C TRP A 386 -18.55 5.49 -6.51
N VAL A 387 -18.97 6.45 -7.33
CA VAL A 387 -18.40 7.80 -7.36
C VAL A 387 -18.85 8.53 -6.09
N ILE A 388 -17.89 9.12 -5.38
CA ILE A 388 -18.18 9.90 -4.18
C ILE A 388 -18.79 11.23 -4.62
N ARG A 389 -19.96 11.56 -4.05
CA ARG A 389 -20.72 12.76 -4.35
C ARG A 389 -20.47 13.82 -3.31
N GLY A 390 -20.40 15.09 -3.74
CA GLY A 390 -20.45 16.22 -2.83
C GLY A 390 -21.80 16.32 -2.11
N GLN A 391 -21.83 16.95 -0.94
CA GLN A 391 -23.04 17.04 -0.10
C GLN A 391 -24.24 17.66 -0.83
N ASP A 392 -24.01 18.60 -1.74
CA ASP A 392 -25.06 19.28 -2.52
C ASP A 392 -25.57 18.50 -3.73
N ALA A 393 -24.78 17.54 -4.20
CA ALA A 393 -25.08 16.76 -5.42
C ALA A 393 -25.73 15.41 -5.12
N ALA A 394 -25.74 14.98 -3.87
CA ALA A 394 -26.27 13.69 -3.45
C ALA A 394 -27.83 13.67 -3.52
N PRO A 395 -28.43 12.62 -4.12
CA PRO A 395 -29.89 12.50 -4.11
C PRO A 395 -30.40 12.34 -2.66
N LYS A 396 -31.29 13.25 -2.25
CA LYS A 396 -31.94 13.15 -0.94
C LYS A 396 -32.74 11.85 -0.87
N ARG A 397 -32.23 10.84 -0.16
CA ARG A 397 -32.88 9.55 0.01
C ARG A 397 -33.80 9.52 1.21
N ALA A 398 -34.89 8.74 1.09
CA ALA A 398 -35.76 8.45 2.19
C ALA A 398 -35.03 7.59 3.24
N ALA A 399 -34.93 8.08 4.46
CA ALA A 399 -34.36 7.35 5.59
C ALA A 399 -35.04 5.99 5.78
N ARG A 400 -34.28 4.94 6.10
CA ARG A 400 -34.83 3.71 6.72
C ARG A 400 -35.58 4.14 8.00
N LYS A 401 -36.78 3.60 8.21
CA LYS A 401 -37.80 4.10 9.14
C LYS A 401 -37.35 4.19 10.61
N ASN A 402 -36.24 3.65 11.03
CA ASN A 402 -35.85 3.51 12.44
C ASN A 402 -34.45 4.01 12.81
N ARG A 403 -33.70 4.65 11.89
CA ARG A 403 -32.47 5.38 12.27
C ARG A 403 -32.81 6.87 12.34
N GLU A 404 -32.93 7.42 13.57
CA GLU A 404 -33.16 8.83 13.83
C GLU A 404 -31.99 9.74 13.34
N ASP A 405 -30.86 9.18 12.98
CA ASP A 405 -29.70 9.88 12.44
C ASP A 405 -29.75 10.07 10.92
N SER A 406 -30.91 10.45 10.41
CA SER A 406 -31.20 10.64 8.97
C SER A 406 -30.50 11.85 8.33
N LYS A 407 -29.52 12.48 8.99
CA LYS A 407 -28.87 13.68 8.44
C LYS A 407 -27.72 13.41 7.49
N ASP A 408 -27.15 12.18 7.43
CA ASP A 408 -25.91 11.91 6.70
C ASP A 408 -25.87 10.59 5.92
N ILE A 409 -26.98 10.20 5.26
CA ILE A 409 -26.95 9.03 4.36
C ILE A 409 -25.93 9.19 3.22
N ASP A 410 -25.58 10.41 2.89
CA ASP A 410 -24.65 10.74 1.80
C ASP A 410 -23.19 10.84 2.26
N ASN A 411 -22.91 10.90 3.57
CA ASN A 411 -21.56 10.91 4.15
C ASN A 411 -21.14 9.52 4.72
N TRP A 412 -21.57 8.43 4.07
CA TRP A 412 -21.19 7.06 4.46
C TRP A 412 -19.67 6.87 4.59
N HIS A 413 -18.89 7.69 3.89
CA HIS A 413 -17.43 7.61 3.88
C HIS A 413 -16.77 8.26 5.12
N GLY A 414 -17.40 9.24 5.76
CA GLY A 414 -16.88 9.90 6.98
C GLY A 414 -15.67 10.82 6.75
N PHE A 415 -15.48 11.33 5.52
CA PHE A 415 -14.32 12.21 5.19
C PHE A 415 -14.67 13.71 5.15
N GLY A 416 -15.90 14.07 5.48
CA GLY A 416 -16.40 15.43 5.37
C GLY A 416 -16.78 15.81 3.92
N ASP A 417 -16.76 17.11 3.62
CA ASP A 417 -17.16 17.61 2.31
C ASP A 417 -16.06 17.37 1.25
N LEU A 418 -16.42 16.68 0.18
CA LEU A 418 -15.55 16.35 -0.95
C LEU A 418 -16.15 16.88 -2.26
N ALA A 419 -15.30 17.19 -3.22
CA ALA A 419 -15.74 17.63 -4.55
C ALA A 419 -16.48 16.50 -5.28
N ASP A 420 -17.64 16.82 -5.87
CA ASP A 420 -18.47 15.87 -6.58
C ASP A 420 -17.70 15.21 -7.75
N GLY A 421 -17.65 13.89 -7.77
CA GLY A 421 -17.03 13.13 -8.85
C GLY A 421 -15.50 13.15 -8.89
N PHE A 422 -14.84 13.80 -7.93
CA PHE A 422 -13.38 13.81 -7.86
C PHE A 422 -12.79 12.48 -7.37
N ASN A 423 -13.53 11.77 -6.52
CA ASN A 423 -13.11 10.48 -5.95
C ASN A 423 -14.12 9.38 -6.25
N MET A 424 -13.65 8.15 -6.21
CA MET A 424 -14.43 6.93 -6.39
C MET A 424 -13.95 5.86 -5.40
N LEU A 425 -14.85 5.01 -4.92
CA LEU A 425 -14.47 3.81 -4.18
C LEU A 425 -14.39 2.61 -5.11
N ASP A 426 -13.29 1.86 -5.04
CA ASP A 426 -13.10 0.62 -5.76
C ASP A 426 -13.84 -0.54 -5.06
N PRO A 427 -14.87 -1.15 -5.67
CA PRO A 427 -15.70 -2.18 -5.02
C PRO A 427 -14.95 -3.46 -4.68
N ILE A 428 -13.87 -3.80 -5.40
CA ILE A 428 -13.07 -5.01 -5.14
C ILE A 428 -12.23 -4.91 -3.87
N LYS A 429 -12.07 -3.69 -3.34
CA LYS A 429 -11.46 -3.42 -2.05
C LYS A 429 -12.53 -3.26 -1.00
N THR A 430 -12.57 -4.21 -0.08
CA THR A 430 -13.69 -4.33 0.85
C THR A 430 -13.21 -4.24 2.28
N THR A 431 -13.57 -3.13 2.93
CA THR A 431 -13.33 -2.90 4.36
C THR A 431 -14.58 -3.29 5.13
N ILE A 432 -14.41 -4.18 6.10
CA ILE A 432 -15.46 -4.67 7.00
C ILE A 432 -15.28 -3.97 8.34
N VAL A 433 -16.33 -3.36 8.84
CA VAL A 433 -16.37 -2.64 10.13
C VAL A 433 -16.97 -3.55 11.18
N THR A 434 -16.37 -3.55 12.37
CA THR A 434 -16.85 -4.29 13.54
C THR A 434 -17.58 -3.36 14.51
N PRO A 435 -18.55 -3.84 15.31
CA PRO A 435 -19.30 -3.02 16.26
C PRO A 435 -18.43 -2.39 17.35
N GLY A 436 -18.83 -1.22 17.84
CA GLY A 436 -18.24 -0.58 19.02
C GLY A 436 -17.63 0.80 18.81
N LEU A 437 -17.55 1.28 17.57
CA LEU A 437 -17.07 2.62 17.21
C LEU A 437 -17.95 3.17 16.09
N ASP A 438 -18.28 4.46 16.13
CA ASP A 438 -19.00 5.13 15.05
C ASP A 438 -18.08 6.04 14.19
N LEU A 439 -18.63 6.62 13.13
CA LEU A 439 -17.92 7.55 12.25
C LEU A 439 -17.51 8.86 12.93
N ASN A 440 -18.15 9.25 14.05
CA ASN A 440 -17.80 10.44 14.81
C ASN A 440 -16.63 10.18 15.78
N GLY A 441 -16.24 8.91 15.94
CA GLY A 441 -15.23 8.48 16.89
C GLY A 441 -15.74 8.22 18.29
N ASP A 442 -17.07 8.09 18.44
CA ASP A 442 -17.68 7.80 19.73
C ASP A 442 -17.74 6.28 19.97
N PHE A 443 -17.25 5.86 21.14
CA PHE A 443 -17.25 4.46 21.54
C PHE A 443 -18.62 4.07 22.13
N ALA A 444 -19.14 2.92 21.69
CA ALA A 444 -20.34 2.33 22.30
C ALA A 444 -20.02 1.77 23.71
N GLU A 445 -21.03 1.31 24.44
CA GLU A 445 -20.84 0.67 25.75
C GLU A 445 -20.08 -0.66 25.63
N THR A 446 -20.30 -1.38 24.53
CA THR A 446 -19.62 -2.64 24.20
C THR A 446 -19.03 -2.58 22.79
N GLY A 447 -17.96 -3.34 22.54
CA GLY A 447 -17.36 -3.34 21.20
C GLY A 447 -16.56 -4.59 20.90
N ILE A 448 -16.32 -4.79 19.60
CA ILE A 448 -15.57 -5.93 19.06
C ILE A 448 -14.36 -5.42 18.31
N PRO A 449 -13.20 -5.32 18.96
CA PRO A 449 -11.96 -4.91 18.29
C PRO A 449 -11.60 -5.83 17.12
N ALA A 450 -11.30 -5.25 15.95
CA ALA A 450 -11.05 -6.02 14.74
C ALA A 450 -9.82 -6.94 14.84
N SER A 451 -8.85 -6.61 15.70
CA SER A 451 -7.68 -7.45 15.95
C SER A 451 -8.06 -8.83 16.51
N ILE A 452 -9.11 -8.91 17.33
CA ILE A 452 -9.62 -10.18 17.88
C ILE A 452 -10.31 -10.98 16.77
N VAL A 453 -11.13 -10.31 15.95
CA VAL A 453 -11.79 -10.93 14.80
C VAL A 453 -10.77 -11.51 13.81
N SER A 454 -9.75 -10.72 13.45
CA SER A 454 -8.69 -11.18 12.53
C SER A 454 -7.89 -12.37 13.07
N LYS A 455 -7.62 -12.40 14.38
CA LYS A 455 -6.97 -13.55 15.02
C LYS A 455 -7.87 -14.80 14.97
N TYR A 456 -9.15 -14.63 15.28
CA TYR A 456 -10.12 -15.72 15.19
C TYR A 456 -10.20 -16.27 13.76
N LEU A 457 -10.33 -15.38 12.78
CA LEU A 457 -10.37 -15.75 11.37
C LEU A 457 -9.09 -16.52 10.94
N ALA A 458 -7.92 -16.08 11.39
CA ALA A 458 -6.64 -16.73 11.08
C ALA A 458 -6.56 -18.16 11.61
N GLU A 459 -7.00 -18.43 12.86
CA GLU A 459 -7.07 -19.79 13.42
C GLU A 459 -8.13 -20.66 12.70
N HIS A 460 -9.08 -20.03 11.97
CA HIS A 460 -10.07 -20.72 11.13
C HIS A 460 -9.68 -20.75 9.64
N GLY A 461 -8.40 -20.47 9.32
CA GLY A 461 -7.85 -20.57 7.96
C GLY A 461 -8.18 -19.39 7.03
N VAL A 462 -8.66 -18.27 7.57
CA VAL A 462 -8.96 -17.05 6.81
C VAL A 462 -8.00 -15.94 7.23
N VAL A 463 -7.07 -15.57 6.33
CA VAL A 463 -6.09 -14.49 6.56
C VAL A 463 -6.57 -13.23 5.85
N VAL A 464 -6.75 -12.15 6.59
CA VAL A 464 -7.14 -10.83 6.06
C VAL A 464 -5.91 -10.01 5.67
N GLU A 465 -6.07 -9.05 4.77
CA GLU A 465 -4.95 -8.23 4.27
C GLU A 465 -4.50 -7.17 5.28
N LYS A 466 -5.43 -6.51 5.95
CA LYS A 466 -5.14 -5.43 6.92
C LYS A 466 -6.15 -5.47 8.06
N THR A 467 -5.68 -5.17 9.28
CA THR A 467 -6.53 -5.04 10.47
C THR A 467 -6.33 -3.66 11.07
N GLY A 468 -7.42 -2.93 11.30
CA GLY A 468 -7.46 -1.65 12.04
C GLY A 468 -8.00 -1.83 13.47
N LEU A 469 -8.43 -0.74 14.10
CA LEU A 469 -9.04 -0.80 15.44
C LEU A 469 -10.39 -1.51 15.43
N TYR A 470 -11.31 -1.03 14.55
CA TYR A 470 -12.67 -1.58 14.36
C TYR A 470 -12.95 -1.86 12.89
N SER A 471 -11.94 -2.20 12.12
CA SER A 471 -12.11 -2.59 10.73
C SER A 471 -11.03 -3.57 10.29
N PHE A 472 -11.39 -4.45 9.35
CA PHE A 472 -10.41 -5.26 8.65
C PHE A 472 -10.71 -5.26 7.14
N PHE A 473 -9.70 -5.55 6.35
CA PHE A 473 -9.75 -5.35 4.91
C PHE A 473 -9.44 -6.63 4.15
N ILE A 474 -10.22 -6.89 3.10
CA ILE A 474 -10.04 -7.99 2.15
C ILE A 474 -10.07 -7.50 0.71
N MET A 475 -9.50 -8.28 -0.22
CA MET A 475 -9.44 -7.95 -1.64
C MET A 475 -10.06 -9.06 -2.50
N PHE A 476 -10.76 -8.64 -3.56
CA PHE A 476 -11.26 -9.49 -4.63
C PHE A 476 -10.36 -9.35 -5.86
N THR A 477 -9.24 -10.07 -5.90
CA THR A 477 -8.30 -10.06 -7.03
C THR A 477 -8.84 -10.88 -8.20
N ILE A 478 -8.20 -10.81 -9.38
CA ILE A 478 -8.55 -11.68 -10.51
C ILE A 478 -8.35 -13.20 -10.22
N GLY A 479 -7.69 -13.53 -9.12
CA GLY A 479 -7.53 -14.91 -8.64
C GLY A 479 -8.65 -15.40 -7.72
N ILE A 480 -9.67 -14.57 -7.44
CA ILE A 480 -10.81 -14.98 -6.62
C ILE A 480 -11.69 -15.98 -7.41
N THR A 481 -12.09 -17.03 -6.74
CA THR A 481 -13.02 -18.00 -7.33
C THR A 481 -14.43 -17.78 -6.77
N LYS A 482 -15.42 -18.03 -7.62
CA LYS A 482 -16.83 -17.86 -7.28
C LYS A 482 -17.20 -18.52 -5.96
N GLY A 483 -17.80 -17.75 -5.08
CA GLY A 483 -18.29 -18.24 -3.79
C GLY A 483 -17.20 -18.53 -2.75
N ARG A 484 -15.90 -18.29 -3.03
CA ARG A 484 -14.83 -18.50 -2.05
C ARG A 484 -15.03 -17.66 -0.78
N TRP A 485 -15.61 -16.49 -0.91
CA TRP A 485 -15.95 -15.62 0.22
C TRP A 485 -16.99 -16.21 1.19
N ASN A 486 -17.73 -17.30 0.79
CA ASN A 486 -18.63 -18.01 1.71
C ASN A 486 -17.90 -18.56 2.94
N THR A 487 -16.61 -18.94 2.80
CA THR A 487 -15.78 -19.39 3.92
C THR A 487 -15.59 -18.27 4.94
N LEU A 488 -15.33 -17.06 4.47
CA LEU A 488 -15.22 -15.89 5.34
C LEU A 488 -16.55 -15.59 6.03
N LEU A 489 -17.66 -15.58 5.27
CA LEU A 489 -18.99 -15.32 5.80
C LEU A 489 -19.37 -16.34 6.89
N ALA A 490 -19.13 -17.64 6.63
CA ALA A 490 -19.36 -18.69 7.61
C ALA A 490 -18.50 -18.53 8.87
N ALA A 491 -17.22 -18.19 8.72
CA ALA A 491 -16.33 -17.92 9.86
C ALA A 491 -16.79 -16.71 10.68
N MET A 492 -17.31 -15.65 10.04
CA MET A 492 -17.89 -14.49 10.73
C MET A 492 -19.19 -14.84 11.46
N GLN A 493 -20.05 -15.67 10.90
CA GLN A 493 -21.25 -16.18 11.59
C GLN A 493 -20.87 -17.04 12.79
N GLN A 494 -19.87 -17.91 12.66
CA GLN A 494 -19.36 -18.70 13.78
C GLN A 494 -18.76 -17.81 14.87
N PHE A 495 -18.02 -16.74 14.48
CA PHE A 495 -17.52 -15.74 15.43
C PHE A 495 -18.65 -15.11 16.23
N LYS A 496 -19.75 -14.72 15.55
CA LYS A 496 -20.93 -14.15 16.22
C LYS A 496 -21.52 -15.12 17.23
N ASP A 497 -21.75 -16.36 16.83
CA ASP A 497 -22.28 -17.41 17.71
C ASP A 497 -21.39 -17.63 18.95
N ASP A 498 -20.08 -17.68 18.77
CA ASP A 498 -19.12 -17.88 19.85
C ASP A 498 -19.02 -16.65 20.75
N TYR A 499 -19.14 -15.45 20.20
CA TYR A 499 -19.19 -14.19 20.95
C TYR A 499 -20.46 -14.09 21.80
N ASP A 500 -21.64 -14.34 21.22
CA ASP A 500 -22.92 -14.22 21.92
C ASP A 500 -23.02 -15.21 23.06
N ARG A 501 -22.43 -16.40 22.93
CA ARG A 501 -22.32 -17.43 23.99
C ARG A 501 -21.14 -17.23 24.93
N ASN A 502 -20.35 -16.22 24.74
CA ASN A 502 -19.10 -15.96 25.47
C ASN A 502 -18.23 -17.24 25.58
N GLN A 503 -17.99 -17.90 24.46
CA GLN A 503 -17.25 -19.18 24.44
C GLN A 503 -15.84 -19.02 25.04
N PRO A 504 -15.35 -20.00 25.83
CA PRO A 504 -14.02 -19.96 26.42
C PRO A 504 -12.92 -19.87 25.34
N LEU A 505 -11.99 -18.93 25.49
CA LEU A 505 -10.88 -18.71 24.54
C LEU A 505 -10.00 -19.96 24.38
N ALA A 506 -9.78 -20.72 25.44
CA ALA A 506 -9.03 -21.97 25.37
C ALA A 506 -9.63 -23.02 24.40
N ARG A 507 -10.92 -22.88 24.07
CA ARG A 507 -11.60 -23.75 23.10
C ARG A 507 -11.53 -23.21 21.69
N ILE A 508 -11.71 -21.90 21.50
CA ILE A 508 -11.89 -21.28 20.18
C ILE A 508 -10.63 -20.65 19.62
N LEU A 509 -9.65 -20.30 20.49
CA LEU A 509 -8.34 -19.73 20.14
C LEU A 509 -7.23 -20.46 20.91
N PRO A 510 -7.09 -21.80 20.75
CA PRO A 510 -6.18 -22.59 21.55
C PRO A 510 -4.71 -22.22 21.36
N GLU A 511 -4.28 -21.89 20.13
CA GLU A 511 -2.89 -21.49 19.84
C GLU A 511 -2.57 -20.15 20.48
N PHE A 512 -3.48 -19.19 20.39
CA PHE A 512 -3.34 -17.89 21.04
C PHE A 512 -3.25 -18.02 22.57
N VAL A 513 -4.12 -18.82 23.20
CA VAL A 513 -4.11 -19.04 24.65
C VAL A 513 -2.85 -19.77 25.10
N GLN A 514 -2.33 -20.68 24.30
CA GLN A 514 -1.07 -21.37 24.59
C GLN A 514 0.11 -20.37 24.70
N GLN A 515 0.13 -19.37 23.83
CA GLN A 515 1.13 -18.30 23.83
C GLN A 515 0.89 -17.27 24.93
N HIS A 516 -0.38 -16.99 25.27
CA HIS A 516 -0.81 -15.95 26.20
C HIS A 516 -1.73 -16.50 27.30
N ARG A 517 -1.19 -17.28 28.22
CA ARG A 517 -1.95 -18.02 29.27
C ARG A 517 -2.80 -17.15 30.19
N ARG A 518 -2.55 -15.85 30.26
CA ARG A 518 -3.36 -14.91 31.03
C ARG A 518 -4.83 -14.88 30.59
N TYR A 519 -5.13 -15.23 29.34
CA TYR A 519 -6.47 -15.26 28.78
C TYR A 519 -7.18 -16.61 28.93
N GLU A 520 -6.54 -17.63 29.50
CA GLU A 520 -7.07 -19.01 29.57
C GLU A 520 -8.46 -19.12 30.21
N ARG A 521 -8.79 -18.22 31.13
CA ARG A 521 -10.07 -18.21 31.85
C ARG A 521 -11.10 -17.24 31.30
N MET A 522 -10.77 -16.52 30.24
CA MET A 522 -11.67 -15.54 29.61
C MET A 522 -12.52 -16.19 28.53
N GLY A 523 -13.74 -15.65 28.37
CA GLY A 523 -14.54 -15.88 27.18
C GLY A 523 -14.23 -14.88 26.07
N LEU A 524 -14.75 -15.13 24.86
CA LEU A 524 -14.53 -14.26 23.71
C LEU A 524 -15.09 -12.85 23.94
N LYS A 525 -16.30 -12.77 24.50
CA LYS A 525 -16.95 -11.49 24.81
C LYS A 525 -16.17 -10.71 25.89
N ASP A 526 -15.65 -11.42 26.90
CA ASP A 526 -14.84 -10.82 27.96
C ASP A 526 -13.55 -10.21 27.41
N LEU A 527 -12.89 -10.92 26.47
CA LEU A 527 -11.68 -10.42 25.82
C LEU A 527 -11.98 -9.18 24.95
N CYS A 528 -13.06 -9.23 24.14
CA CYS A 528 -13.48 -8.09 23.34
C CYS A 528 -13.75 -6.86 24.20
N GLN A 529 -14.49 -7.03 25.30
CA GLN A 529 -14.81 -5.95 26.21
C GLN A 529 -13.56 -5.38 26.90
N HIS A 530 -12.65 -6.24 27.33
CA HIS A 530 -11.37 -5.83 27.93
C HIS A 530 -10.53 -4.93 27.01
N VAL A 531 -10.38 -5.30 25.73
CA VAL A 531 -9.64 -4.52 24.76
C VAL A 531 -10.40 -3.25 24.37
N HIS A 532 -11.72 -3.33 24.22
CA HIS A 532 -12.61 -2.19 23.93
C HIS A 532 -12.50 -1.09 25.00
N GLU A 533 -12.58 -1.46 26.28
CA GLU A 533 -12.44 -0.53 27.40
C GLU A 533 -11.08 0.20 27.39
N MET A 534 -10.01 -0.51 27.01
CA MET A 534 -8.70 0.11 26.86
C MET A 534 -8.68 1.13 25.72
N TYR A 535 -9.28 0.80 24.57
CA TYR A 535 -9.40 1.74 23.45
C TYR A 535 -10.23 2.98 23.80
N ALA A 536 -11.37 2.79 24.46
CA ALA A 536 -12.23 3.89 24.90
C ALA A 536 -11.55 4.78 25.98
N LYS A 537 -10.86 4.16 26.95
CA LYS A 537 -10.15 4.87 28.04
C LYS A 537 -9.13 5.88 27.50
N TYR A 538 -8.43 5.54 26.42
CA TYR A 538 -7.40 6.38 25.81
C TYR A 538 -7.90 7.20 24.63
N ASP A 539 -9.18 7.12 24.30
CA ASP A 539 -9.78 7.75 23.12
C ASP A 539 -8.95 7.52 21.84
N ILE A 540 -8.53 6.26 21.65
CA ILE A 540 -7.52 5.92 20.66
C ILE A 540 -7.97 6.19 19.22
N ALA A 541 -9.27 6.15 18.94
CA ALA A 541 -9.81 6.45 17.62
C ALA A 541 -9.54 7.91 17.22
N ARG A 542 -9.75 8.86 18.14
CA ARG A 542 -9.41 10.28 17.93
C ARG A 542 -7.91 10.49 17.93
N LEU A 543 -7.19 9.92 18.88
CA LEU A 543 -5.73 10.07 18.97
C LEU A 543 -5.04 9.60 17.68
N THR A 544 -5.40 8.42 17.15
CA THR A 544 -4.83 7.90 15.89
C THR A 544 -5.24 8.71 14.66
N THR A 545 -6.40 9.33 14.66
CA THR A 545 -6.82 10.23 13.59
C THR A 545 -6.05 11.56 13.65
N GLU A 546 -6.04 12.20 14.83
CA GLU A 546 -5.41 13.50 15.02
C GLU A 546 -3.88 13.50 14.86
N MET A 547 -3.19 12.42 15.22
CA MET A 547 -1.74 12.34 15.04
C MET A 547 -1.32 12.39 13.57
N TYR A 548 -2.15 11.89 12.65
CA TYR A 548 -1.90 11.98 11.20
C TYR A 548 -2.40 13.28 10.57
N LEU A 549 -3.49 13.86 11.11
CA LEU A 549 -4.05 15.13 10.61
C LEU A 549 -3.34 16.36 11.20
N GLY A 550 -2.60 16.19 12.30
CA GLY A 550 -1.86 17.26 12.95
C GLY A 550 -0.77 17.90 12.07
N ASP A 551 -0.29 19.05 12.49
CA ASP A 551 0.81 19.71 11.80
C ASP A 551 2.15 19.04 12.16
N LEU A 552 2.74 18.41 11.16
CA LEU A 552 4.08 17.84 11.24
C LEU A 552 5.08 18.92 10.80
N THR A 553 5.95 19.33 11.71
CA THR A 553 6.89 20.42 11.45
C THR A 553 8.24 19.86 11.04
N PRO A 554 8.69 20.07 9.78
CA PRO A 554 10.04 19.72 9.37
C PRO A 554 11.03 20.72 9.97
N ALA A 555 12.03 20.24 10.71
CA ALA A 555 13.11 21.05 11.27
C ALA A 555 14.37 21.04 10.39
N MET A 556 14.54 20.00 9.57
CA MET A 556 15.62 19.87 8.59
C MET A 556 15.18 19.00 7.40
N LYS A 557 15.95 19.05 6.31
CA LYS A 557 15.68 18.22 5.14
C LYS A 557 15.78 16.75 5.50
N PRO A 558 14.92 15.87 4.95
CA PRO A 558 14.96 14.44 5.23
C PRO A 558 16.32 13.78 4.95
N ALA A 559 17.00 14.18 3.88
CA ALA A 559 18.34 13.70 3.53
C ALA A 559 19.39 14.11 4.59
N ASP A 560 19.34 15.34 5.07
CA ASP A 560 20.28 15.86 6.07
C ASP A 560 20.07 15.14 7.42
N ALA A 561 18.81 14.94 7.83
CA ALA A 561 18.50 14.18 9.04
C ALA A 561 18.97 12.72 8.95
N TYR A 562 18.72 12.06 7.83
CA TYR A 562 19.17 10.69 7.60
C TYR A 562 20.71 10.57 7.58
N ALA A 563 21.42 11.59 7.09
CA ALA A 563 22.89 11.60 7.08
C ALA A 563 23.50 11.46 8.48
N HIS A 564 22.79 11.87 9.55
CA HIS A 564 23.24 11.67 10.94
C HIS A 564 23.41 10.18 11.29
N ILE A 565 22.62 9.29 10.68
CA ILE A 565 22.77 7.83 10.87
C ILE A 565 24.13 7.37 10.33
N ALA A 566 24.45 7.71 9.07
CA ALA A 566 25.71 7.33 8.43
C ALA A 566 26.92 7.95 9.15
N GLN A 567 26.78 9.16 9.69
CA GLN A 567 27.81 9.88 10.42
C GLN A 567 27.92 9.44 11.90
N ARG A 568 27.01 8.56 12.38
CA ARG A 568 26.93 8.16 13.80
C ARG A 568 26.74 9.35 14.76
N LYS A 569 25.97 10.35 14.34
CA LYS A 569 25.62 11.55 15.11
C LYS A 569 24.17 11.47 15.61
N THR A 570 23.77 10.29 16.06
CA THR A 570 22.44 10.01 16.59
C THR A 570 22.50 9.85 18.09
N GLU A 571 21.39 10.17 18.76
CA GLU A 571 21.16 9.92 20.17
C GLU A 571 19.92 9.04 20.31
N ARG A 572 20.02 7.97 21.08
CA ARG A 572 18.91 7.09 21.41
C ARG A 572 18.13 7.67 22.58
N VAL A 573 16.86 8.03 22.36
CA VAL A 573 16.02 8.73 23.31
C VAL A 573 14.81 7.89 23.67
N GLU A 574 14.54 7.74 24.98
CA GLU A 574 13.38 7.01 25.48
C GLU A 574 12.09 7.73 25.08
N ILE A 575 11.01 6.96 24.80
CA ILE A 575 9.76 7.51 24.25
C ILE A 575 9.14 8.60 25.11
N ASP A 576 9.33 8.56 26.43
CA ASP A 576 8.85 9.58 27.37
C ASP A 576 9.55 10.96 27.18
N GLN A 577 10.68 11.01 26.49
CA GLN A 577 11.54 12.21 26.31
C GLN A 577 11.60 12.65 24.85
N LEU A 578 10.76 12.09 23.96
CA LEU A 578 10.82 12.37 22.52
C LEU A 578 10.22 13.72 22.13
N ALA A 579 9.32 14.31 22.92
CA ALA A 579 8.67 15.57 22.55
C ALA A 579 9.72 16.66 22.24
N GLY A 580 9.58 17.25 21.05
CA GLY A 580 10.52 18.28 20.56
C GLY A 580 11.83 17.74 19.97
N ARG A 581 12.07 16.43 19.96
CA ARG A 581 13.26 15.82 19.34
C ARG A 581 13.01 15.62 17.84
N ILE A 582 14.09 15.62 17.06
CA ILE A 582 14.05 15.42 15.60
C ILE A 582 14.40 13.97 15.30
N THR A 583 13.50 13.25 14.62
CA THR A 583 13.76 11.88 14.21
C THR A 583 14.77 11.79 13.06
N VAL A 584 15.62 10.76 13.07
CA VAL A 584 16.54 10.44 11.96
C VAL A 584 16.01 9.32 11.08
N GLY A 585 15.00 8.58 11.55
CA GLY A 585 14.37 7.44 10.85
C GLY A 585 12.88 7.64 10.63
N LEU A 586 12.28 6.72 9.88
CA LEU A 586 10.82 6.62 9.75
C LEU A 586 10.24 6.03 11.03
N ILE A 587 9.17 6.63 11.55
CA ILE A 587 8.35 6.04 12.61
C ILE A 587 7.05 5.60 11.98
N THR A 588 6.81 4.29 11.93
CA THR A 588 5.72 3.71 11.13
C THR A 588 4.94 2.67 11.92
N PRO A 589 3.72 3.00 12.39
CA PRO A 589 2.83 2.01 12.99
C PRO A 589 2.29 1.01 11.97
N TYR A 590 2.20 -0.26 12.35
CA TYR A 590 1.56 -1.32 11.59
C TYR A 590 0.41 -1.94 12.40
N PRO A 591 -0.84 -1.84 11.97
CA PRO A 591 -1.35 -1.08 10.82
C PRO A 591 -1.35 0.44 11.03
N PRO A 592 -1.45 1.28 10.01
CA PRO A 592 -1.68 0.96 8.58
C PRO A 592 -0.39 0.81 7.74
N GLY A 593 0.81 0.91 8.32
CA GLY A 593 2.07 0.86 7.58
C GLY A 593 2.43 2.16 6.86
N ILE A 594 1.82 3.27 7.29
CA ILE A 594 2.09 4.62 6.77
C ILE A 594 2.97 5.35 7.76
N PRO A 595 4.08 5.95 7.32
CA PRO A 595 4.97 6.68 8.20
C PRO A 595 4.28 7.85 8.90
N LEU A 596 4.26 7.79 10.23
CA LEU A 596 3.78 8.86 11.11
C LEU A 596 4.76 10.02 11.14
N LEU A 597 6.06 9.72 11.22
CA LEU A 597 7.15 10.69 11.11
C LEU A 597 8.16 10.25 10.06
N ILE A 598 8.74 11.24 9.37
CA ILE A 598 9.86 11.06 8.45
C ILE A 598 11.11 11.74 9.00
N PRO A 599 12.32 11.34 8.55
CA PRO A 599 13.56 11.99 8.98
C PRO A 599 13.48 13.50 8.86
N GLY A 600 13.90 14.21 9.90
CA GLY A 600 13.90 15.67 9.97
C GLY A 600 12.64 16.31 10.55
N GLU A 601 11.57 15.54 10.78
CA GLU A 601 10.39 16.02 11.48
C GLU A 601 10.53 15.92 13.00
N VAL A 602 9.77 16.75 13.71
CA VAL A 602 9.80 16.89 15.17
C VAL A 602 8.70 16.04 15.79
N PHE A 603 9.02 15.26 16.82
CA PHE A 603 8.02 14.56 17.63
C PHE A 603 7.09 15.57 18.33
N SER A 604 5.81 15.56 17.96
CA SER A 604 4.79 16.32 18.69
C SER A 604 4.37 15.56 19.96
N GLN A 605 3.76 16.27 20.91
CA GLN A 605 3.23 15.64 22.14
C GLN A 605 2.18 14.56 21.80
N LYS A 606 1.29 14.79 20.84
CA LYS A 606 0.28 13.80 20.41
C LYS A 606 0.91 12.48 19.92
N ILE A 607 2.01 12.56 19.18
CA ILE A 607 2.75 11.37 18.74
C ILE A 607 3.35 10.63 19.95
N VAL A 608 3.93 11.36 20.89
CA VAL A 608 4.47 10.78 22.13
C VAL A 608 3.35 10.11 22.92
N ASP A 609 2.19 10.75 23.06
CA ASP A 609 1.03 10.19 23.77
C ASP A 609 0.56 8.86 23.12
N TYR A 610 0.58 8.80 21.78
CA TYR A 610 0.30 7.56 21.07
C TYR A 610 1.35 6.46 21.34
N LEU A 611 2.64 6.79 21.35
CA LEU A 611 3.71 5.83 21.65
C LEU A 611 3.61 5.31 23.09
N LEU A 612 3.26 6.19 24.03
CA LEU A 612 3.02 5.82 25.44
C LEU A 612 1.80 4.91 25.58
N PHE A 613 0.72 5.21 24.85
CA PHE A 613 -0.43 4.31 24.76
C PHE A 613 -0.01 2.94 24.23
N ALA A 614 0.72 2.87 23.10
CA ALA A 614 1.15 1.61 22.50
C ALA A 614 1.96 0.75 23.48
N ARG A 615 2.90 1.36 24.24
CA ARG A 615 3.66 0.69 25.31
C ARG A 615 2.76 0.15 26.42
N GLU A 616 1.83 0.94 26.91
CA GLU A 616 0.92 0.52 27.98
C GLU A 616 -0.03 -0.58 27.48
N PHE A 617 -0.53 -0.45 26.27
CA PHE A 617 -1.41 -1.43 25.64
C PHE A 617 -0.71 -2.78 25.45
N SER A 618 0.55 -2.80 25.01
CA SER A 618 1.35 -4.03 24.88
C SER A 618 1.48 -4.78 26.22
N LYS A 619 1.64 -4.05 27.33
CA LYS A 619 1.72 -4.66 28.68
C LYS A 619 0.38 -5.23 29.14
N LEU A 620 -0.72 -4.55 28.84
CA LEU A 620 -2.07 -4.91 29.31
C LEU A 620 -2.76 -5.93 28.42
N CYS A 621 -2.53 -5.85 27.11
CA CYS A 621 -3.16 -6.70 26.10
C CYS A 621 -2.10 -7.41 25.22
N PRO A 622 -1.20 -8.25 25.79
CA PRO A 622 -0.19 -8.95 25.01
C PRO A 622 -0.82 -9.87 23.97
N GLY A 623 -0.22 -9.89 22.77
CA GLY A 623 -0.74 -10.58 21.60
C GLY A 623 -1.63 -9.72 20.70
N PHE A 624 -1.86 -8.43 21.08
CA PHE A 624 -2.58 -7.43 20.31
C PHE A 624 -1.76 -6.14 20.10
N GLU A 625 -0.45 -6.25 20.28
CA GLU A 625 0.48 -5.14 20.15
C GLU A 625 0.40 -4.50 18.76
N THR A 626 0.62 -3.18 18.72
CA THR A 626 0.90 -2.48 17.47
C THR A 626 2.39 -2.50 17.20
N ASP A 627 2.83 -3.11 16.12
CA ASP A 627 4.22 -3.04 15.68
C ASP A 627 4.54 -1.62 15.19
N ILE A 628 5.55 -0.97 15.76
CA ILE A 628 5.95 0.39 15.38
C ILE A 628 7.39 0.35 14.90
N HIS A 629 7.55 0.27 13.58
CA HIS A 629 8.88 0.32 12.97
C HIS A 629 9.54 1.68 13.23
N GLY A 630 10.82 1.64 13.56
CA GLY A 630 11.61 2.82 13.92
C GLY A 630 11.77 3.01 15.42
N LEU A 631 11.06 2.23 16.24
CA LEU A 631 11.36 2.08 17.66
C LEU A 631 12.35 0.94 17.89
N VAL A 632 13.14 1.08 18.95
CA VAL A 632 14.09 0.07 19.43
C VAL A 632 13.64 -0.37 20.81
N GLU A 633 13.42 -1.67 20.96
CA GLU A 633 13.11 -2.28 22.24
C GLU A 633 14.40 -2.70 22.94
N VAL A 634 14.53 -2.35 24.21
CA VAL A 634 15.66 -2.72 25.05
C VAL A 634 15.11 -3.28 26.37
N GLU A 635 15.45 -4.52 26.67
CA GLU A 635 15.16 -5.13 27.96
C GLU A 635 16.21 -4.68 28.98
N ASP A 636 15.79 -4.12 30.12
CA ASP A 636 16.68 -3.69 31.17
C ASP A 636 17.08 -4.87 32.10
N GLU A 637 17.98 -4.60 33.05
CA GLU A 637 18.50 -5.60 33.99
C GLU A 637 17.41 -6.27 34.87
N HIS A 638 16.20 -5.69 34.90
CA HIS A 638 15.05 -6.18 35.66
C HIS A 638 14.02 -6.90 34.76
N GLY A 639 14.32 -7.06 33.44
CA GLY A 639 13.40 -7.66 32.47
C GLY A 639 12.28 -6.73 32.03
N GLU A 640 12.39 -5.41 32.27
CA GLU A 640 11.43 -4.43 31.82
C GLU A 640 11.81 -3.96 30.42
N VAL A 641 10.85 -4.06 29.46
CA VAL A 641 11.05 -3.61 28.09
C VAL A 641 10.82 -2.10 27.99
N ARG A 642 11.85 -1.38 27.53
CA ARG A 642 11.81 0.05 27.26
C ARG A 642 11.90 0.33 25.77
N PHE A 643 11.22 1.37 25.33
CA PHE A 643 11.15 1.76 23.94
C PHE A 643 11.89 3.07 23.68
N TYR A 644 12.68 3.09 22.62
CA TYR A 644 13.51 4.23 22.23
C TYR A 644 13.33 4.55 20.76
N ALA A 645 13.59 5.81 20.37
CA ALA A 645 13.79 6.21 18.98
C ALA A 645 15.16 6.86 18.80
N ASP A 646 15.75 6.67 17.62
CA ASP A 646 16.99 7.36 17.28
C ASP A 646 16.68 8.77 16.74
N CYS A 647 17.26 9.78 17.38
CA CYS A 647 17.06 11.20 17.09
C CYS A 647 18.38 11.86 16.68
N VAL A 648 18.30 13.05 16.09
CA VAL A 648 19.46 13.92 15.89
C VAL A 648 20.05 14.23 17.26
N ALA A 649 21.36 14.00 17.43
CA ALA A 649 22.04 14.30 18.67
C ALA A 649 21.99 15.79 18.96
N GLN A 650 21.60 16.16 20.17
CA GLN A 650 21.68 17.57 20.59
C GLN A 650 23.14 17.94 20.83
N PRO A 651 23.57 19.18 20.51
CA PRO A 651 24.88 19.65 20.92
C PRO A 651 25.02 19.48 22.42
N ALA A 652 26.13 18.90 22.87
CA ALA A 652 26.40 18.78 24.30
C ALA A 652 26.24 20.17 24.92
N THR A 653 25.24 20.35 25.77
CA THR A 653 25.12 21.55 26.57
C THR A 653 26.43 21.68 27.34
N ALA A 654 27.18 22.76 27.09
CA ALA A 654 28.41 23.04 27.84
C ALA A 654 28.08 22.88 29.35
N PRO A 655 28.85 22.11 30.12
CA PRO A 655 28.56 21.95 31.53
C PRO A 655 28.38 23.30 32.15
N ALA A 656 27.26 23.52 32.83
CA ALA A 656 26.99 24.80 33.51
C ALA A 656 28.23 25.17 34.32
N ALA A 657 28.80 26.32 33.99
CA ALA A 657 30.01 26.80 34.66
C ALA A 657 29.77 26.70 36.15
N ALA A 658 30.61 25.91 36.84
CA ALA A 658 30.55 25.77 38.28
C ALA A 658 30.54 27.15 38.94
N PRO A 659 29.66 27.42 39.91
CA PRO A 659 29.60 28.73 40.54
C PRO A 659 30.97 29.11 41.08
N ALA A 660 31.50 30.24 40.62
CA ALA A 660 32.80 30.75 41.02
C ALA A 660 32.92 30.77 42.56
N ALA A 661 33.86 29.99 43.10
CA ALA A 661 34.14 29.97 44.51
C ALA A 661 34.49 31.38 44.98
N LYS A 662 33.69 31.94 45.91
CA LYS A 662 33.96 33.21 46.56
C LYS A 662 35.30 33.12 47.26
N ALA A 663 36.29 33.88 46.79
CA ALA A 663 37.59 34.03 47.42
C ALA A 663 37.40 34.58 48.85
N LYS A 664 37.75 33.82 49.85
CA LYS A 664 37.87 34.26 51.27
C LYS A 664 38.95 35.29 51.35
N LYS A 665 38.59 36.56 51.62
CA LYS A 665 39.54 37.61 52.02
C LYS A 665 40.17 37.20 53.36
N THR A 666 41.42 36.82 53.32
CA THR A 666 42.28 36.68 54.52
C THR A 666 42.57 38.07 55.08
N LYS A 667 42.09 38.34 56.30
CA LYS A 667 42.47 39.51 57.09
C LYS A 667 43.89 39.27 57.60
N THR A 668 44.86 40.00 57.12
CA THR A 668 46.18 40.14 57.78
C THR A 668 46.01 41.00 58.99
N SER A 669 46.16 40.44 60.22
CA SER A 669 46.34 41.20 61.43
C SER A 669 47.79 41.58 61.52
N LYS A 670 48.09 42.91 61.58
CA LYS A 670 49.36 43.46 62.10
C LYS A 670 49.34 43.35 63.63
N ALA A 671 50.28 42.63 64.19
CA ALA A 671 50.66 42.84 65.58
C ALA A 671 52.14 43.21 65.66
N LYS A 672 52.41 44.13 66.57
CA LYS A 672 53.69 44.62 66.94
C LYS A 672 54.73 43.55 67.22
#